data_d0a9914faa734313fd0e8ca9afd345f9
#
_entry.id   d0a9914faa734313fd0e8ca9afd345f9
#
_cell.length_a   1.000
_cell.length_b   1.000
_cell.length_c   1.000
_cell.angle_alpha   90.00
_cell.angle_beta   90.00
_cell.angle_gamma   90.00
#
_symmetry.space_group_name_H-M   'P 1'
#
loop_
_entity.id
_entity.type
_entity.pdbx_description
1 polymer ?
#
loop_
_entity_poly.entity_id
_entity_poly.type
_entity_poly.pdbx_seq_one_letter_code
_entity_poly.pdbx_strand_id
1 'polypeptide(L)'
;MNKTLLSTIGLCLAATAAMAQNPFVQTWFTSDPAPMVHDGTMYVYTGHDEDNADFFWMQEWRVYSTKDMVNWQDHGSPLALESFSWADDRAWASQTIERNGKFYWYICAHSKISKGMAIGVAVSDSPTGPFRDAIGKPLFENGSWDHIDPTVMIDDDGQAWLMWGNPQCYYLKLNEDMISYSGELGRLDMTEEAFGSPAMNKRERGKKYKDSYTEGPWIRKVDATKYKVDPSKAYQLLYAAGGVPEHISYSTAPHPTGPWTYAGEIMPLSDTKSFTNHCGVADYKGHSYFFYHTGKLPNGGGFGRSVAVEEFKYNADGSFPTILPTDDGVKPIATFDPYRKVEAETMAFSKGIKTEQNDEVGVYVTDIHNGDYIKLQNVAFGNKIPRVFTARVASGLRGGQIEIRLDSIHGRLLGTVNVPGTGGWEKWQTITLDLDYSTLTDLNAPSRTISGLNLPATADVYFVFTGRKGPKLFNFDWWELRAMEQINMPLFQTKYTADPSPMVVGDTLFLYTSHDASPEDIPDANEKNSAGFFMYDWLLWSTTDMVNWTEHGAVASLKEFPWRSRENGAWAIQTVERNGKYYLYAPLHGHGIGVLVADSPYGPFKDPLGEPLVWQKEHWEDIDPSVFIDDNGQAWMYWGNPHIYFIKLNEDMISTSGDIYVVNQQDGVARPVKEEGAKINLRVPWSQKATWAVQHYQEGPWFYKRNDHYYLGFASTCCPEALGYAMSDSPTGPWKEKGYIMRPTERDRGNHPGICDFQGHSYVFGQNYDLMHLETFQHHERRSVSAQEITYNADGTIQEIPYWLDQKPMKQLHWLNPYQRVEAETMNWGFGLKSAKMGIENTGVVKDMPESTGKKNMYIFDVNDGEYIRLRGVDFGKGAKAFTITAAATGTATVTLRLDSQDGPVIGTAVIKSTGSVEKYKPFSARVKNATGVHDLYICFDKTQGDVRLDWWQFK
;
A
#
# COMPACT_ATOMS: atom_id res chain seq x y z
N MET A 1 -40.65 -52.61 -15.41
CA MET A 1 -39.48 -52.75 -14.52
C MET A 1 -38.56 -51.56 -14.79
N ASN A 2 -38.78 -50.48 -14.07
CA ASN A 2 -37.99 -49.25 -14.18
C ASN A 2 -36.94 -49.25 -13.05
N LYS A 3 -35.66 -49.14 -13.40
CA LYS A 3 -34.60 -48.85 -12.46
C LYS A 3 -34.23 -47.38 -12.58
N THR A 4 -34.58 -46.62 -11.59
CA THR A 4 -34.19 -45.22 -11.36
C THR A 4 -32.73 -45.18 -10.88
N LEU A 5 -31.89 -44.52 -11.62
CA LEU A 5 -30.51 -44.24 -11.24
C LEU A 5 -30.49 -42.95 -10.39
N LEU A 6 -30.25 -43.06 -9.11
CA LEU A 6 -29.87 -41.90 -8.27
C LEU A 6 -28.41 -41.58 -8.51
N SER A 7 -28.13 -40.42 -9.11
CA SER A 7 -26.79 -39.85 -9.13
C SER A 7 -26.54 -39.07 -7.84
N THR A 8 -25.70 -39.61 -7.00
CA THR A 8 -25.16 -38.94 -5.80
C THR A 8 -24.09 -37.96 -6.26
N ILE A 9 -24.38 -36.66 -6.21
CA ILE A 9 -23.37 -35.60 -6.35
C ILE A 9 -22.62 -35.58 -5.02
N GLY A 10 -21.43 -36.14 -5.03
CA GLY A 10 -20.48 -35.98 -3.93
C GLY A 10 -19.93 -34.56 -3.92
N LEU A 11 -20.38 -33.73 -2.97
CA LEU A 11 -19.68 -32.51 -2.62
C LEU A 11 -18.31 -32.93 -2.02
N CYS A 12 -17.24 -32.81 -2.81
CA CYS A 12 -15.90 -32.78 -2.26
C CYS A 12 -15.73 -31.44 -1.51
N LEU A 13 -16.02 -31.41 -0.21
CA LEU A 13 -15.43 -30.44 0.68
C LEU A 13 -13.91 -30.71 0.66
N ALA A 14 -13.19 -29.92 -0.10
CA ALA A 14 -11.74 -29.79 0.11
C ALA A 14 -11.58 -29.17 1.51
N ALA A 15 -11.31 -30.01 2.49
CA ALA A 15 -10.76 -29.53 3.75
C ALA A 15 -9.41 -28.89 3.39
N THR A 16 -9.38 -27.56 3.36
CA THR A 16 -8.11 -26.84 3.43
C THR A 16 -7.49 -27.29 4.75
N ALA A 17 -6.42 -28.09 4.70
CA ALA A 17 -5.62 -28.35 5.88
C ALA A 17 -5.18 -26.98 6.40
N ALA A 18 -5.68 -26.60 7.57
CA ALA A 18 -5.19 -25.43 8.27
C ALA A 18 -3.68 -25.66 8.44
N MET A 19 -2.86 -24.78 7.86
CA MET A 19 -1.42 -24.87 8.02
C MET A 19 -1.12 -24.58 9.48
N ALA A 20 -0.40 -25.48 10.12
CA ALA A 20 0.03 -25.33 11.52
C ALA A 20 0.67 -23.95 11.72
N GLN A 21 0.24 -23.20 12.74
CA GLN A 21 0.74 -21.87 13.05
C GLN A 21 1.69 -21.88 14.25
N ASN A 22 1.60 -22.93 15.09
CA ASN A 22 2.54 -23.17 16.17
C ASN A 22 3.65 -24.12 15.71
N PRO A 23 4.91 -23.80 16.03
CA PRO A 23 5.39 -22.57 16.69
C PRO A 23 5.28 -21.36 15.75
N PHE A 24 5.03 -20.17 16.30
CA PHE A 24 4.79 -18.96 15.49
C PHE A 24 6.06 -18.26 15.00
N VAL A 25 7.24 -18.67 15.43
CA VAL A 25 8.54 -18.29 14.87
C VAL A 25 9.18 -19.53 14.24
N GLN A 26 9.53 -19.46 12.94
CA GLN A 26 10.14 -20.55 12.20
C GLN A 26 11.56 -20.21 11.72
N THR A 27 11.96 -18.94 11.78
CA THR A 27 13.25 -18.44 11.27
C THR A 27 14.41 -18.78 12.19
N TRP A 28 14.15 -18.88 13.50
CA TRP A 28 15.11 -19.16 14.55
C TRP A 28 14.55 -20.12 15.59
N PHE A 29 15.41 -20.85 16.28
CA PHE A 29 15.03 -21.53 17.50
C PHE A 29 14.91 -20.53 18.64
N THR A 30 13.75 -20.47 19.26
CA THR A 30 13.40 -19.49 20.29
C THR A 30 12.82 -20.19 21.51
N SER A 31 13.11 -19.67 22.68
CA SER A 31 12.70 -20.32 23.94
C SER A 31 12.17 -19.31 24.95
N ASP A 32 11.59 -19.82 26.02
CA ASP A 32 11.29 -19.09 27.25
C ASP A 32 10.50 -17.79 27.01
N PRO A 33 9.30 -17.86 26.39
CA PRO A 33 8.56 -16.69 25.92
C PRO A 33 8.07 -15.82 27.08
N ALA A 34 8.41 -14.53 27.05
CA ALA A 34 7.97 -13.53 28.00
C ALA A 34 7.15 -12.43 27.32
N PRO A 35 5.80 -12.55 27.30
CA PRO A 35 4.94 -11.58 26.65
C PRO A 35 4.81 -10.29 27.46
N MET A 36 4.72 -9.15 26.75
CA MET A 36 4.42 -7.83 27.28
C MET A 36 3.49 -7.07 26.33
N VAL A 37 2.48 -6.40 26.84
CA VAL A 37 1.58 -5.54 26.07
C VAL A 37 1.93 -4.09 26.31
N HIS A 38 2.18 -3.35 25.24
CA HIS A 38 2.43 -1.91 25.30
C HIS A 38 1.84 -1.21 24.07
N ASP A 39 1.16 -0.07 24.25
CA ASP A 39 0.53 0.75 23.20
C ASP A 39 -0.23 -0.06 22.13
N GLY A 40 -1.07 -0.99 22.59
CA GLY A 40 -1.93 -1.79 21.72
C GLY A 40 -1.17 -2.79 20.83
N THR A 41 0.09 -3.09 21.15
CA THR A 41 0.95 -4.08 20.51
C THR A 41 1.35 -5.15 21.51
N MET A 42 1.31 -6.43 21.12
CA MET A 42 1.87 -7.54 21.85
C MET A 42 3.34 -7.71 21.47
N TYR A 43 4.22 -7.71 22.45
CA TYR A 43 5.64 -8.06 22.32
C TYR A 43 5.91 -9.38 22.99
N VAL A 44 6.80 -10.18 22.43
CA VAL A 44 7.30 -11.41 23.04
C VAL A 44 8.82 -11.38 23.02
N TYR A 45 9.41 -11.44 24.21
CA TYR A 45 10.85 -11.53 24.40
C TYR A 45 11.22 -13.01 24.56
N THR A 46 12.27 -13.46 23.89
CA THR A 46 12.65 -14.89 23.87
C THR A 46 14.15 -15.05 24.07
N GLY A 47 14.58 -16.21 24.59
CA GLY A 47 15.92 -16.69 24.36
C GLY A 47 16.10 -17.16 22.92
N HIS A 48 17.36 -17.37 22.51
CA HIS A 48 17.72 -17.93 21.21
C HIS A 48 18.63 -19.15 21.42
N ASP A 49 18.10 -20.35 21.12
CA ASP A 49 18.90 -21.59 21.09
C ASP A 49 19.72 -21.62 19.79
N GLU A 50 21.01 -21.79 19.90
CA GLU A 50 21.92 -21.86 18.74
C GLU A 50 21.61 -23.06 17.83
N ASP A 51 21.74 -22.88 16.52
CA ASP A 51 21.52 -23.95 15.54
C ASP A 51 22.45 -25.14 15.80
N ASN A 52 21.91 -26.36 15.79
CA ASN A 52 22.63 -27.61 16.03
C ASN A 52 23.27 -27.74 17.44
N ALA A 53 22.74 -27.04 18.41
CA ALA A 53 23.21 -27.10 19.79
C ALA A 53 22.95 -28.48 20.41
N ASP A 54 23.88 -28.94 21.24
CA ASP A 54 23.79 -30.17 22.07
C ASP A 54 23.60 -29.85 23.57
N PHE A 55 23.49 -28.58 23.87
CA PHE A 55 23.19 -28.01 25.18
C PHE A 55 22.50 -26.65 25.00
N PHE A 56 22.07 -25.98 26.11
CA PHE A 56 21.48 -24.64 26.09
C PHE A 56 22.53 -23.55 25.80
N TRP A 57 23.15 -23.61 24.59
CA TRP A 57 24.07 -22.60 24.09
C TRP A 57 23.27 -21.43 23.56
N MET A 58 23.34 -20.30 24.25
CA MET A 58 22.52 -19.12 23.99
C MET A 58 23.37 -17.86 24.24
N GLN A 59 23.44 -16.97 23.25
CA GLN A 59 24.31 -15.80 23.25
C GLN A 59 23.52 -14.48 23.28
N GLU A 60 22.26 -14.51 22.88
CA GLU A 60 21.42 -13.33 22.68
C GLU A 60 19.94 -13.58 23.04
N TRP A 61 19.20 -12.47 23.13
CA TRP A 61 17.76 -12.48 23.28
C TRP A 61 17.10 -11.74 22.11
N ARG A 62 15.95 -12.27 21.68
CA ARG A 62 15.22 -11.75 20.52
C ARG A 62 13.87 -11.17 20.90
N VAL A 63 13.35 -10.28 20.05
CA VAL A 63 12.04 -9.63 20.27
C VAL A 63 11.17 -9.80 19.03
N TYR A 64 9.93 -10.18 19.26
CA TYR A 64 8.89 -10.29 18.25
C TYR A 64 7.68 -9.46 18.65
N SER A 65 6.94 -8.90 17.67
CA SER A 65 5.72 -8.16 17.96
C SER A 65 4.59 -8.46 16.99
N THR A 66 3.35 -8.28 17.46
CA THR A 66 2.14 -8.43 16.66
C THR A 66 1.03 -7.48 17.10
N LYS A 67 0.16 -7.11 16.14
CA LYS A 67 -1.08 -6.37 16.42
C LYS A 67 -2.34 -7.20 16.20
N ASP A 68 -2.19 -8.39 15.61
CA ASP A 68 -3.29 -9.28 15.22
C ASP A 68 -3.16 -10.73 15.76
N MET A 69 -2.08 -11.04 16.49
CA MET A 69 -1.72 -12.34 17.10
C MET A 69 -1.28 -13.42 16.12
N VAL A 70 -1.28 -13.16 14.80
CA VAL A 70 -0.91 -14.17 13.81
C VAL A 70 0.26 -13.74 12.92
N ASN A 71 0.34 -12.45 12.55
CA ASN A 71 1.48 -11.91 11.81
C ASN A 71 2.47 -11.29 12.78
N TRP A 72 3.65 -11.90 12.89
CA TRP A 72 4.69 -11.52 13.84
C TRP A 72 5.86 -10.87 13.12
N GLN A 73 6.28 -9.69 13.57
CA GLN A 73 7.48 -9.00 13.10
C GLN A 73 8.66 -9.40 13.97
N ASP A 74 9.76 -9.83 13.36
CA ASP A 74 11.05 -10.06 14.02
C ASP A 74 11.81 -8.73 14.16
N HIS A 75 12.19 -8.35 15.37
CA HIS A 75 13.00 -7.15 15.65
C HIS A 75 14.48 -7.48 15.87
N GLY A 76 14.89 -8.72 15.55
CA GLY A 76 16.24 -9.18 15.73
C GLY A 76 16.64 -9.36 17.20
N SER A 77 17.91 -9.15 17.45
CA SER A 77 18.53 -9.26 18.77
C SER A 77 18.96 -7.89 19.30
N PRO A 78 18.07 -7.17 20.02
CA PRO A 78 18.41 -5.87 20.59
C PRO A 78 19.22 -5.95 21.90
N LEU A 79 19.54 -7.17 22.38
CA LEU A 79 20.33 -7.43 23.58
C LEU A 79 21.08 -8.75 23.44
N ALA A 80 22.37 -8.76 23.75
CA ALA A 80 23.23 -9.94 23.72
C ALA A 80 24.15 -9.98 24.96
N LEU A 81 24.81 -11.10 25.22
CA LEU A 81 25.78 -11.25 26.33
C LEU A 81 26.89 -10.19 26.30
N GLU A 82 27.34 -9.80 25.10
CA GLU A 82 28.37 -8.76 24.92
C GLU A 82 27.95 -7.37 25.46
N SER A 83 26.64 -7.13 25.59
CA SER A 83 26.12 -5.91 26.22
C SER A 83 26.46 -5.82 27.72
N PHE A 84 26.83 -6.93 28.34
CA PHE A 84 27.14 -7.04 29.76
C PHE A 84 28.62 -7.40 29.95
N SER A 85 29.42 -6.45 30.40
CA SER A 85 30.87 -6.64 30.63
C SER A 85 31.20 -7.77 31.60
N TRP A 86 30.28 -8.13 32.47
CA TRP A 86 30.38 -9.16 33.50
C TRP A 86 29.91 -10.56 33.05
N ALA A 87 29.11 -10.69 31.96
CA ALA A 87 28.58 -11.96 31.47
C ALA A 87 29.49 -12.58 30.38
N ASP A 88 29.48 -13.92 30.29
CA ASP A 88 30.27 -14.64 29.27
C ASP A 88 29.56 -15.83 28.65
N ASP A 89 28.41 -16.28 29.18
CA ASP A 89 27.70 -17.44 28.69
C ASP A 89 26.23 -17.45 29.16
N ARG A 90 25.34 -18.24 28.55
CA ARG A 90 24.01 -18.59 28.99
C ARG A 90 23.04 -17.38 29.06
N ALA A 91 22.75 -16.81 27.89
CA ALA A 91 21.66 -15.84 27.73
C ALA A 91 20.29 -16.54 27.84
N TRP A 92 19.96 -17.02 29.06
CA TRP A 92 18.80 -17.86 29.31
C TRP A 92 17.53 -17.05 29.55
N ALA A 93 16.48 -17.66 30.10
CA ALA A 93 15.16 -17.06 30.28
C ALA A 93 15.19 -15.67 30.92
N SER A 94 14.26 -14.81 30.50
CA SER A 94 14.27 -13.39 30.85
C SER A 94 12.84 -12.82 30.80
N GLN A 95 12.64 -11.63 31.36
CA GLN A 95 11.37 -10.90 31.24
C GLN A 95 11.58 -9.40 31.19
N THR A 96 10.78 -8.73 30.36
CA THR A 96 10.75 -7.26 30.23
C THR A 96 9.48 -6.70 30.85
N ILE A 97 9.59 -5.54 31.51
CA ILE A 97 8.46 -4.77 32.03
C ILE A 97 8.66 -3.28 31.75
N GLU A 98 7.55 -2.57 31.52
CA GLU A 98 7.57 -1.11 31.35
C GLU A 98 7.29 -0.40 32.69
N ARG A 99 8.01 0.69 32.96
CA ARG A 99 7.71 1.66 34.02
C ARG A 99 8.14 3.05 33.61
N ASN A 100 7.20 3.99 33.67
CA ASN A 100 7.46 5.42 33.42
C ASN A 100 8.09 5.72 32.04
N GLY A 101 7.63 5.00 30.99
CA GLY A 101 8.12 5.14 29.63
C GLY A 101 9.50 4.52 29.36
N LYS A 102 10.02 3.73 30.28
CA LYS A 102 11.25 2.95 30.13
C LYS A 102 10.96 1.46 30.24
N PHE A 103 11.74 0.68 29.49
CA PHE A 103 11.63 -0.78 29.46
C PHE A 103 12.82 -1.38 30.18
N TYR A 104 12.55 -2.21 31.18
CA TYR A 104 13.54 -2.88 32.00
C TYR A 104 13.52 -4.36 31.69
N TRP A 105 14.62 -4.88 31.16
CA TRP A 105 14.74 -6.27 30.78
C TRP A 105 15.62 -7.00 31.77
N TYR A 106 15.01 -7.82 32.63
CA TYR A 106 15.72 -8.67 33.59
C TYR A 106 16.14 -9.94 32.90
N ILE A 107 17.44 -10.25 33.00
CA ILE A 107 18.07 -11.39 32.35
C ILE A 107 18.80 -12.24 33.39
N CYS A 108 19.11 -13.49 33.04
CA CYS A 108 20.11 -14.28 33.72
C CYS A 108 21.23 -14.66 32.77
N ALA A 109 22.46 -14.65 33.28
CA ALA A 109 23.64 -15.07 32.54
C ALA A 109 24.72 -15.56 33.49
N HIS A 110 25.70 -16.35 32.98
CA HIS A 110 26.86 -16.75 33.75
C HIS A 110 27.77 -15.56 34.00
N SER A 111 28.16 -15.36 35.26
CA SER A 111 29.01 -14.24 35.69
C SER A 111 30.49 -14.59 35.66
N LYS A 112 31.29 -13.76 34.97
CA LYS A 112 32.77 -13.80 35.03
C LYS A 112 33.28 -13.52 36.43
N ILE A 113 32.51 -12.82 37.26
CA ILE A 113 32.89 -12.34 38.59
C ILE A 113 32.74 -13.44 39.63
N SER A 114 31.48 -13.87 39.85
CA SER A 114 31.15 -14.87 40.89
C SER A 114 31.32 -16.32 40.46
N LYS A 115 31.46 -16.59 39.14
CA LYS A 115 31.57 -17.96 38.56
C LYS A 115 30.30 -18.80 38.73
N GLY A 116 29.15 -18.19 39.01
CA GLY A 116 27.82 -18.76 39.03
C GLY A 116 26.88 -18.01 38.10
N MET A 117 25.58 -18.37 38.13
CA MET A 117 24.58 -17.58 37.43
C MET A 117 24.25 -16.29 38.22
N ALA A 118 23.92 -15.26 37.48
CA ALA A 118 23.60 -13.94 38.02
C ALA A 118 22.40 -13.33 37.33
N ILE A 119 21.67 -12.48 38.08
CA ILE A 119 20.56 -11.68 37.55
C ILE A 119 21.10 -10.31 37.14
N GLY A 120 20.86 -9.91 35.89
CA GLY A 120 21.17 -8.58 35.36
C GLY A 120 19.92 -7.79 35.00
N VAL A 121 20.08 -6.52 34.69
CA VAL A 121 19.01 -5.66 34.18
C VAL A 121 19.54 -4.77 33.06
N ALA A 122 18.89 -4.80 31.92
CA ALA A 122 19.10 -3.87 30.82
C ALA A 122 17.94 -2.86 30.72
N VAL A 123 18.19 -1.69 30.15
CA VAL A 123 17.19 -0.62 30.03
C VAL A 123 17.19 -0.05 28.61
N SER A 124 15.99 0.29 28.13
CA SER A 124 15.77 0.98 26.86
C SER A 124 14.64 2.00 26.97
N ASP A 125 14.60 2.96 26.03
CA ASP A 125 13.48 3.89 25.84
C ASP A 125 12.44 3.35 24.80
N SER A 126 12.69 2.15 24.25
CA SER A 126 11.80 1.48 23.29
C SER A 126 11.62 -0.01 23.65
N PRO A 127 10.44 -0.59 23.42
CA PRO A 127 10.21 -2.02 23.68
C PRO A 127 11.07 -2.93 22.77
N THR A 128 11.55 -2.43 21.65
CA THR A 128 12.39 -3.15 20.69
C THR A 128 13.88 -2.77 20.78
N GLY A 129 14.26 -2.02 21.81
CA GLY A 129 15.65 -1.63 22.03
C GLY A 129 16.08 -0.34 21.26
N PRO A 130 17.38 -0.12 21.16
CA PRO A 130 18.46 -0.95 21.72
C PRO A 130 18.47 -0.93 23.26
N PHE A 131 18.71 -2.09 23.85
CA PHE A 131 18.89 -2.22 25.29
C PHE A 131 20.37 -2.11 25.68
N ARG A 132 20.64 -1.58 26.88
CA ARG A 132 21.99 -1.47 27.44
C ARG A 132 22.01 -1.92 28.89
N ASP A 133 23.11 -2.47 29.33
CA ASP A 133 23.34 -2.78 30.76
C ASP A 133 23.07 -1.52 31.61
N ALA A 134 22.13 -1.61 32.54
CA ALA A 134 21.66 -0.45 33.30
C ALA A 134 22.63 -0.02 34.39
N ILE A 135 23.48 -0.94 34.91
CA ILE A 135 24.29 -0.71 36.09
C ILE A 135 25.76 -1.14 35.96
N GLY A 136 26.14 -1.79 34.85
CA GLY A 136 27.51 -2.21 34.57
C GLY A 136 28.02 -3.37 35.40
N LYS A 137 27.13 -4.06 36.14
CA LYS A 137 27.42 -5.21 37.00
C LYS A 137 26.13 -6.04 37.20
N PRO A 138 26.22 -7.27 37.73
CA PRO A 138 25.01 -7.99 38.14
C PRO A 138 24.14 -7.19 39.10
N LEU A 139 22.83 -7.25 38.92
CA LEU A 139 21.87 -6.76 39.94
C LEU A 139 21.94 -7.65 41.18
N PHE A 140 22.05 -8.98 40.99
CA PHE A 140 22.25 -9.95 42.06
C PHE A 140 23.17 -11.07 41.61
N GLU A 141 24.14 -11.47 42.47
CA GLU A 141 24.98 -12.65 42.31
C GLU A 141 25.53 -13.11 43.68
N ASN A 142 25.80 -14.39 43.87
CA ASN A 142 26.46 -14.95 45.05
C ASN A 142 27.32 -16.19 44.76
N GLY A 143 27.51 -16.50 43.44
CA GLY A 143 28.28 -17.68 43.01
C GLY A 143 27.46 -18.98 42.93
N SER A 144 26.14 -18.93 43.23
CA SER A 144 25.27 -20.08 43.02
C SER A 144 24.80 -20.21 41.58
N TRP A 145 24.49 -21.42 41.15
CA TRP A 145 23.83 -21.72 39.87
C TRP A 145 22.30 -21.54 39.93
N ASP A 146 21.73 -21.29 41.12
CA ASP A 146 20.29 -21.18 41.33
C ASP A 146 19.67 -19.91 40.71
N HIS A 147 20.49 -18.93 40.32
CA HIS A 147 20.04 -17.60 39.91
C HIS A 147 19.74 -17.52 38.42
N ILE A 148 18.64 -18.19 37.99
CA ILE A 148 18.13 -18.20 36.63
C ILE A 148 16.64 -17.85 36.59
N ASP A 149 16.13 -17.54 35.39
CA ASP A 149 14.71 -17.37 35.07
C ASP A 149 14.01 -16.24 35.84
N PRO A 150 14.48 -14.97 35.72
CA PRO A 150 13.84 -13.87 36.43
C PRO A 150 12.43 -13.56 35.88
N THR A 151 11.49 -13.32 36.78
CA THR A 151 10.15 -12.79 36.51
C THR A 151 9.91 -11.54 37.35
N VAL A 152 9.23 -10.56 36.78
CA VAL A 152 8.99 -9.26 37.43
C VAL A 152 7.53 -8.84 37.34
N MET A 153 7.01 -8.26 38.40
CA MET A 153 5.66 -7.72 38.49
C MET A 153 5.68 -6.39 39.26
N ILE A 154 4.88 -5.44 38.83
CA ILE A 154 4.55 -4.22 39.61
C ILE A 154 3.17 -4.39 40.20
N ASP A 155 3.07 -4.30 41.50
CA ASP A 155 1.81 -4.43 42.26
C ASP A 155 1.01 -3.11 42.20
N ASP A 156 -0.27 -3.17 42.65
CA ASP A 156 -1.21 -2.04 42.61
C ASP A 156 -0.75 -0.85 43.49
N ASP A 157 0.07 -1.12 44.50
CA ASP A 157 0.69 -0.08 45.32
C ASP A 157 1.98 0.54 44.72
N GLY A 158 2.37 0.09 43.53
CA GLY A 158 3.58 0.52 42.84
C GLY A 158 4.85 -0.21 43.24
N GLN A 159 4.80 -1.15 44.23
CA GLN A 159 5.94 -1.97 44.60
C GLN A 159 6.23 -2.99 43.50
N ALA A 160 7.47 -2.94 42.94
CA ALA A 160 7.94 -3.94 42.02
C ALA A 160 8.59 -5.13 42.76
N TRP A 161 8.27 -6.33 42.30
CA TRP A 161 8.78 -7.59 42.84
C TRP A 161 9.52 -8.33 41.72
N LEU A 162 10.75 -8.76 42.02
CA LEU A 162 11.56 -9.62 41.16
C LEU A 162 11.67 -11.00 41.81
N MET A 163 11.33 -12.06 41.05
CA MET A 163 11.44 -13.47 41.54
C MET A 163 12.25 -14.27 40.50
N TRP A 164 12.93 -15.34 40.93
CA TRP A 164 13.73 -16.21 40.08
C TRP A 164 14.15 -17.48 40.75
N GLY A 165 14.69 -18.44 40.05
CA GLY A 165 15.50 -19.52 40.58
C GLY A 165 15.11 -20.93 40.20
N ASN A 166 16.11 -21.86 40.32
CA ASN A 166 16.02 -23.30 40.12
C ASN A 166 17.00 -23.99 41.13
N PRO A 167 16.56 -24.90 41.97
CA PRO A 167 15.19 -25.36 42.26
C PRO A 167 14.56 -24.59 43.43
N GLN A 168 15.16 -23.51 43.86
CA GLN A 168 14.64 -22.61 44.89
C GLN A 168 14.06 -21.36 44.21
N CYS A 169 12.95 -20.87 44.70
CA CYS A 169 12.39 -19.60 44.23
C CYS A 169 12.76 -18.46 45.17
N TYR A 170 13.52 -17.51 44.71
CA TYR A 170 13.98 -16.34 45.44
C TYR A 170 13.15 -15.12 45.06
N TYR A 171 13.15 -14.07 45.91
CA TYR A 171 12.50 -12.82 45.64
C TYR A 171 13.24 -11.62 46.23
N LEU A 172 13.12 -10.45 45.57
CA LEU A 172 13.56 -9.15 46.04
C LEU A 172 12.49 -8.07 45.80
N LYS A 173 12.50 -7.04 46.65
CA LYS A 173 11.78 -5.80 46.38
C LYS A 173 12.67 -4.87 45.56
N LEU A 174 12.24 -4.56 44.34
CA LEU A 174 12.90 -3.54 43.57
C LEU A 174 12.58 -2.14 44.08
N ASN A 175 13.55 -1.26 44.05
CA ASN A 175 13.30 0.16 44.26
C ASN A 175 12.57 0.79 43.06
N GLU A 176 12.10 2.02 43.22
CA GLU A 176 11.36 2.73 42.18
C GLU A 176 12.17 2.92 40.90
N ASP A 177 13.50 2.96 40.95
CA ASP A 177 14.41 3.06 39.84
C ASP A 177 14.48 1.80 38.96
N MET A 178 13.92 0.69 39.41
CA MET A 178 13.90 -0.62 38.75
C MET A 178 15.26 -1.25 38.48
N ILE A 179 16.36 -0.64 38.94
CA ILE A 179 17.75 -1.08 38.71
C ILE A 179 18.51 -1.31 40.05
N SER A 180 17.83 -1.17 41.16
CA SER A 180 18.33 -1.45 42.49
C SER A 180 17.24 -2.10 43.36
N TYR A 181 17.61 -2.67 44.48
CA TYR A 181 16.66 -3.34 45.41
C TYR A 181 16.91 -2.93 46.85
N SER A 182 15.91 -3.18 47.68
CA SER A 182 15.94 -2.95 49.12
C SER A 182 15.57 -4.18 49.93
N GLY A 183 16.13 -4.31 51.13
CA GLY A 183 15.92 -5.46 52.01
C GLY A 183 16.89 -6.61 51.75
N GLU A 184 16.62 -7.75 52.40
CA GLU A 184 17.41 -8.97 52.25
C GLU A 184 16.80 -9.87 51.16
N LEU A 185 17.61 -10.75 50.60
CA LEU A 185 17.13 -11.82 49.71
C LEU A 185 16.13 -12.71 50.42
N GLY A 186 14.90 -12.71 49.94
CA GLY A 186 13.88 -13.63 50.40
C GLY A 186 13.87 -14.94 49.60
N ARG A 187 13.31 -15.98 50.15
CA ARG A 187 13.12 -17.28 49.55
C ARG A 187 11.75 -17.85 49.91
N LEU A 188 11.08 -18.40 48.91
CA LEU A 188 9.80 -19.05 49.14
C LEU A 188 9.99 -20.38 49.89
N ASP A 189 9.03 -20.74 50.74
CA ASP A 189 9.01 -22.04 51.41
C ASP A 189 8.56 -23.14 50.45
N MET A 190 9.49 -23.99 50.01
CA MET A 190 9.28 -25.06 49.01
C MET A 190 8.65 -26.28 49.68
N THR A 191 7.41 -26.15 50.18
CA THR A 191 6.64 -27.21 50.85
C THR A 191 5.71 -27.95 49.89
N GLU A 192 5.25 -29.15 50.28
CA GLU A 192 4.25 -29.89 49.52
C GLU A 192 2.92 -29.13 49.39
N GLU A 193 2.53 -28.41 50.45
CA GLU A 193 1.32 -27.57 50.46
C GLU A 193 1.45 -26.42 49.43
N ALA A 194 2.63 -25.81 49.36
CA ALA A 194 2.88 -24.67 48.49
C ALA A 194 3.02 -25.08 47.01
N PHE A 195 3.59 -26.22 46.66
CA PHE A 195 4.00 -26.59 45.32
C PHE A 195 3.59 -28.01 44.90
N GLY A 196 2.70 -28.70 45.62
CA GLY A 196 2.16 -30.02 45.31
C GLY A 196 3.13 -31.18 45.51
N SER A 197 4.39 -30.90 45.85
CA SER A 197 5.42 -31.88 46.13
C SER A 197 6.48 -31.33 47.06
N PRO A 198 7.18 -32.17 47.84
CA PRO A 198 8.22 -31.71 48.78
C PRO A 198 9.41 -31.10 48.03
N ALA A 199 10.10 -30.20 48.70
CA ALA A 199 11.35 -29.61 48.19
C ALA A 199 12.35 -30.66 47.73
N MET A 200 13.13 -30.39 46.69
CA MET A 200 14.04 -31.34 46.03
C MET A 200 14.98 -32.04 47.03
N ASN A 201 15.49 -31.31 48.03
CA ASN A 201 16.37 -31.86 49.07
C ASN A 201 15.67 -32.77 50.07
N LYS A 202 14.34 -32.80 50.07
CA LYS A 202 13.49 -33.66 50.91
C LYS A 202 12.87 -34.81 50.14
N ARG A 203 13.18 -34.98 48.85
CA ARG A 203 12.62 -36.05 48.03
C ARG A 203 13.30 -37.37 48.33
N GLU A 204 12.50 -38.42 48.38
CA GLU A 204 12.99 -39.79 48.59
C GLU A 204 13.57 -40.35 47.25
N ARG A 205 14.75 -40.94 47.31
CA ARG A 205 15.40 -41.52 46.15
C ARG A 205 14.52 -42.64 45.54
N GLY A 206 14.26 -42.52 44.23
CA GLY A 206 13.45 -43.50 43.48
C GLY A 206 11.94 -43.24 43.48
N LYS A 207 11.42 -42.23 44.17
CA LYS A 207 10.03 -41.74 44.01
C LYS A 207 9.98 -40.72 42.92
N LYS A 208 8.96 -40.79 42.05
CA LYS A 208 8.59 -39.73 41.12
C LYS A 208 7.65 -38.79 41.87
N TYR A 209 7.98 -37.51 41.89
CA TYR A 209 7.17 -36.43 42.42
C TYR A 209 6.53 -35.71 41.28
N LYS A 210 5.21 -35.61 41.29
CA LYS A 210 4.39 -34.83 40.36
C LYS A 210 4.26 -33.41 40.93
N ASP A 211 4.16 -32.42 40.08
CA ASP A 211 3.77 -31.06 40.44
C ASP A 211 4.78 -30.21 41.24
N SER A 212 5.96 -30.69 41.53
CA SER A 212 6.98 -29.91 42.26
C SER A 212 7.53 -28.78 41.42
N TYR A 213 7.72 -27.60 42.04
CA TYR A 213 8.48 -26.49 41.41
C TYR A 213 9.86 -26.96 40.91
N THR A 214 10.18 -26.63 39.68
CA THR A 214 11.49 -26.88 39.09
C THR A 214 12.19 -25.56 38.77
N GLU A 215 11.64 -24.74 37.93
CA GLU A 215 12.21 -23.47 37.44
C GLU A 215 11.13 -22.60 36.77
N GLY A 216 11.54 -21.53 36.05
CA GLY A 216 10.69 -20.76 35.19
C GLY A 216 9.49 -20.09 35.88
N PRO A 217 9.67 -19.38 37.01
CA PRO A 217 8.55 -18.73 37.68
C PRO A 217 7.98 -17.60 36.83
N TRP A 218 6.64 -17.46 36.84
CA TRP A 218 5.92 -16.34 36.26
C TRP A 218 4.92 -15.81 37.28
N ILE A 219 5.24 -14.64 37.89
CA ILE A 219 4.41 -14.01 38.89
C ILE A 219 3.37 -13.06 38.28
N ARG A 220 2.13 -13.13 38.74
CA ARG A 220 1.08 -12.20 38.35
C ARG A 220 0.07 -11.97 39.45
N LYS A 221 -0.66 -10.85 39.40
CA LYS A 221 -1.84 -10.59 40.23
C LYS A 221 -3.10 -10.79 39.38
N VAL A 222 -4.12 -11.39 39.99
CA VAL A 222 -5.42 -11.57 39.33
C VAL A 222 -6.21 -10.27 39.39
N ASP A 223 -6.77 -9.87 38.29
CA ASP A 223 -7.58 -8.66 38.18
C ASP A 223 -8.94 -8.83 38.91
N ALA A 224 -9.03 -8.35 40.12
CA ALA A 224 -10.25 -8.43 40.97
C ALA A 224 -11.40 -7.58 40.41
N THR A 225 -11.17 -6.72 39.41
CA THR A 225 -12.24 -5.97 38.73
C THR A 225 -12.96 -6.81 37.69
N LYS A 226 -12.28 -7.82 37.13
CA LYS A 226 -12.81 -8.74 36.13
C LYS A 226 -13.31 -10.06 36.68
N TYR A 227 -12.69 -10.55 37.77
CA TYR A 227 -12.94 -11.88 38.31
C TYR A 227 -13.37 -11.82 39.79
N LYS A 228 -14.15 -12.80 40.21
CA LYS A 228 -14.53 -12.97 41.66
C LYS A 228 -13.41 -13.66 42.41
N VAL A 229 -12.33 -12.92 42.66
CA VAL A 229 -11.12 -13.46 43.29
C VAL A 229 -11.31 -13.62 44.78
N ASP A 230 -10.96 -14.77 45.29
CA ASP A 230 -10.75 -14.97 46.74
C ASP A 230 -9.46 -14.21 47.14
N PRO A 231 -9.51 -13.29 48.15
CA PRO A 231 -8.32 -12.54 48.55
C PRO A 231 -7.13 -13.43 48.95
N SER A 232 -7.35 -14.64 49.43
CA SER A 232 -6.29 -15.62 49.72
C SER A 232 -5.57 -16.14 48.45
N LYS A 233 -6.12 -15.88 47.22
CA LYS A 233 -5.64 -16.34 45.96
C LYS A 233 -5.36 -15.16 44.97
N ALA A 234 -5.13 -13.97 45.50
CA ALA A 234 -4.96 -12.75 44.72
C ALA A 234 -3.73 -12.80 43.81
N TYR A 235 -2.69 -13.50 44.18
CA TYR A 235 -1.47 -13.68 43.41
C TYR A 235 -1.37 -15.10 42.88
N GLN A 236 -0.82 -15.26 41.71
CA GLN A 236 -0.56 -16.54 41.04
C GLN A 236 0.91 -16.60 40.65
N LEU A 237 1.56 -17.71 40.98
CA LEU A 237 2.90 -18.04 40.53
C LEU A 237 2.80 -19.29 39.66
N LEU A 238 3.04 -19.12 38.35
CA LEU A 238 3.13 -20.21 37.39
C LEU A 238 4.58 -20.69 37.34
N TYR A 239 4.83 -21.96 37.05
CA TYR A 239 6.19 -22.50 37.00
C TYR A 239 6.26 -23.81 36.22
N ALA A 240 7.47 -24.09 35.69
CA ALA A 240 7.82 -25.41 35.21
C ALA A 240 7.89 -26.38 36.38
N ALA A 241 7.26 -27.55 36.25
CA ALA A 241 7.02 -28.47 37.35
C ALA A 241 7.41 -29.92 37.02
N GLY A 242 7.68 -30.70 38.07
CA GLY A 242 7.88 -32.16 37.97
C GLY A 242 9.31 -32.60 37.63
N GLY A 243 10.22 -31.71 37.32
CA GLY A 243 11.52 -32.01 36.74
C GLY A 243 11.40 -32.50 35.29
N VAL A 244 12.49 -32.87 34.68
CA VAL A 244 12.53 -33.25 33.26
C VAL A 244 11.88 -34.62 32.99
N PRO A 245 10.92 -34.77 32.06
CA PRO A 245 10.25 -33.73 31.26
C PRO A 245 9.30 -32.89 32.10
N GLU A 246 9.20 -31.59 31.77
CA GLU A 246 8.45 -30.60 32.50
C GLU A 246 7.02 -30.42 31.98
N HIS A 247 6.13 -30.04 32.89
CA HIS A 247 4.80 -29.54 32.62
C HIS A 247 4.62 -28.20 33.35
N ILE A 248 3.51 -27.49 33.16
CA ILE A 248 3.27 -26.22 33.83
C ILE A 248 2.20 -26.38 34.89
N SER A 249 2.57 -25.99 36.13
CA SER A 249 1.68 -25.88 37.28
C SER A 249 1.64 -24.46 37.83
N TYR A 250 0.76 -24.20 38.78
CA TYR A 250 0.70 -22.93 39.46
C TYR A 250 0.26 -23.06 40.93
N SER A 251 0.65 -22.05 41.70
CA SER A 251 0.25 -21.85 43.07
C SER A 251 -0.38 -20.46 43.26
N THR A 252 -1.17 -20.30 44.34
CA THR A 252 -1.85 -19.05 44.68
C THR A 252 -1.46 -18.57 46.06
N ALA A 253 -1.53 -17.24 46.29
CA ALA A 253 -1.22 -16.64 47.58
C ALA A 253 -2.00 -15.33 47.81
N PRO A 254 -2.15 -14.90 49.10
CA PRO A 254 -2.70 -13.57 49.41
C PRO A 254 -1.68 -12.42 49.21
N HIS A 255 -0.38 -12.72 49.11
CA HIS A 255 0.71 -11.76 48.99
C HIS A 255 1.83 -12.36 48.12
N PRO A 256 2.62 -11.55 47.41
CA PRO A 256 3.72 -12.03 46.57
C PRO A 256 4.73 -12.94 47.30
N THR A 257 4.92 -12.76 48.59
CA THR A 257 5.82 -13.59 49.39
C THR A 257 5.14 -14.80 50.08
N GLY A 258 3.84 -15.03 49.78
CA GLY A 258 3.07 -16.14 50.30
C GLY A 258 2.16 -15.77 51.51
N PRO A 259 1.67 -16.78 52.29
CA PRO A 259 1.95 -18.19 52.09
C PRO A 259 1.33 -18.72 50.77
N TRP A 260 2.10 -19.52 50.05
CA TRP A 260 1.67 -20.13 48.80
C TRP A 260 0.91 -21.43 49.03
N THR A 261 -0.07 -21.70 48.14
CA THR A 261 -0.85 -22.93 48.15
C THR A 261 -0.95 -23.45 46.70
N TYR A 262 -0.60 -24.71 46.51
CA TYR A 262 -0.72 -25.38 45.23
C TYR A 262 -2.15 -25.33 44.68
N ALA A 263 -2.32 -24.91 43.42
CA ALA A 263 -3.62 -24.70 42.81
C ALA A 263 -3.94 -25.67 41.67
N GLY A 264 -2.93 -26.30 41.08
CA GLY A 264 -3.12 -27.31 40.05
C GLY A 264 -2.20 -27.21 38.85
N GLU A 265 -2.39 -28.11 37.92
CA GLU A 265 -1.68 -28.19 36.64
C GLU A 265 -2.44 -27.36 35.58
N ILE A 266 -1.72 -26.53 34.86
CA ILE A 266 -2.25 -25.71 33.74
C ILE A 266 -2.05 -26.43 32.39
N MET A 267 -0.81 -26.78 32.09
CA MET A 267 -0.45 -27.49 30.86
C MET A 267 0.17 -28.84 31.21
N PRO A 268 -0.55 -29.96 30.96
CA PRO A 268 -0.05 -31.30 31.29
C PRO A 268 1.09 -31.71 30.33
N LEU A 269 1.85 -32.72 30.77
CA LEU A 269 2.85 -33.36 29.91
C LEU A 269 2.24 -33.75 28.58
N SER A 270 2.85 -33.32 27.49
CA SER A 270 2.41 -33.60 26.13
C SER A 270 3.62 -33.78 25.21
N ASP A 271 3.40 -34.35 24.01
CA ASP A 271 4.45 -34.54 23.02
C ASP A 271 4.82 -33.22 22.31
N THR A 272 5.47 -32.32 23.05
CA THR A 272 5.99 -31.03 22.52
C THR A 272 7.33 -31.19 21.83
N LYS A 273 7.97 -32.36 21.88
CA LYS A 273 9.37 -32.58 21.46
C LYS A 273 10.42 -31.86 22.30
N SER A 274 10.04 -31.00 23.24
CA SER A 274 10.93 -30.42 24.25
C SER A 274 10.80 -31.17 25.58
N PHE A 275 11.89 -31.30 26.31
CA PHE A 275 11.88 -31.88 27.66
C PHE A 275 11.80 -30.80 28.76
N THR A 276 12.00 -29.52 28.41
CA THR A 276 11.73 -28.35 29.24
C THR A 276 10.46 -27.65 28.79
N ASN A 277 9.84 -26.89 29.69
CA ASN A 277 8.75 -26.00 29.37
C ASN A 277 8.84 -24.72 30.19
N HIS A 278 8.52 -23.57 29.60
CA HIS A 278 8.53 -22.27 30.25
C HIS A 278 7.32 -21.47 29.75
N CYS A 279 6.62 -20.79 30.64
CA CYS A 279 5.38 -20.12 30.29
C CYS A 279 5.44 -18.61 30.52
N GLY A 280 4.66 -17.90 29.71
CA GLY A 280 4.29 -16.50 29.92
C GLY A 280 2.81 -16.29 29.66
N VAL A 281 2.18 -15.35 30.32
CA VAL A 281 0.75 -15.08 30.16
C VAL A 281 0.51 -13.60 29.96
N ALA A 282 -0.36 -13.26 29.00
CA ALA A 282 -0.78 -11.88 28.77
C ALA A 282 -2.25 -11.79 28.35
N ASP A 283 -2.92 -10.73 28.82
CA ASP A 283 -4.23 -10.32 28.30
C ASP A 283 -4.04 -9.26 27.21
N TYR A 284 -4.69 -9.44 26.05
CA TYR A 284 -4.55 -8.55 24.91
C TYR A 284 -5.87 -8.39 24.17
N LYS A 285 -6.34 -7.14 24.02
CA LYS A 285 -7.58 -6.79 23.30
C LYS A 285 -8.81 -7.63 23.68
N GLY A 286 -8.94 -7.95 24.98
CA GLY A 286 -10.08 -8.73 25.52
C GLY A 286 -9.93 -10.24 25.43
N HIS A 287 -8.80 -10.74 24.98
CA HIS A 287 -8.44 -12.16 24.91
C HIS A 287 -7.29 -12.46 25.88
N SER A 288 -7.17 -13.71 26.33
CA SER A 288 -6.08 -14.16 27.19
C SER A 288 -5.24 -15.21 26.49
N TYR A 289 -3.91 -15.06 26.54
CA TYR A 289 -2.96 -15.87 25.81
C TYR A 289 -1.95 -16.51 26.73
N PHE A 290 -1.69 -17.80 26.48
CA PHE A 290 -0.70 -18.60 27.16
C PHE A 290 0.42 -18.93 26.19
N PHE A 291 1.61 -18.44 26.47
CA PHE A 291 2.82 -18.66 25.67
C PHE A 291 3.64 -19.78 26.30
N TYR A 292 4.25 -20.61 25.47
CA TYR A 292 5.11 -21.73 25.87
C TYR A 292 6.10 -22.05 24.76
N HIS A 293 6.94 -23.08 24.90
CA HIS A 293 7.81 -23.50 23.81
C HIS A 293 7.68 -25.00 23.50
N THR A 294 8.05 -25.34 22.27
CA THR A 294 8.07 -26.71 21.73
C THR A 294 9.39 -26.97 21.03
N GLY A 295 9.71 -28.22 20.72
CA GLY A 295 10.83 -28.62 19.84
C GLY A 295 10.34 -29.13 18.47
N LYS A 296 9.19 -28.65 17.96
CA LYS A 296 8.51 -29.18 16.78
C LYS A 296 9.03 -28.68 15.43
N LEU A 297 9.87 -27.63 15.41
CA LEU A 297 10.49 -27.21 14.16
C LEU A 297 11.38 -28.33 13.57
N PRO A 298 11.58 -28.34 12.25
CA PRO A 298 12.56 -29.23 11.63
C PRO A 298 13.94 -29.08 12.30
N ASN A 299 14.58 -30.20 12.65
CA ASN A 299 15.79 -30.27 13.46
C ASN A 299 15.67 -29.71 14.89
N GLY A 300 14.47 -29.40 15.34
CA GLY A 300 14.20 -28.96 16.72
C GLY A 300 14.24 -30.12 17.73
N GLY A 301 14.12 -29.75 19.01
CA GLY A 301 14.16 -30.69 20.15
C GLY A 301 14.34 -29.93 21.45
N GLY A 302 14.91 -30.57 22.47
CA GLY A 302 15.08 -29.95 23.79
C GLY A 302 16.14 -28.84 23.82
N PHE A 303 17.07 -28.79 22.85
CA PHE A 303 18.08 -27.72 22.69
C PHE A 303 17.90 -26.91 21.40
N GLY A 304 16.77 -27.08 20.72
CA GLY A 304 16.34 -26.31 19.58
C GLY A 304 14.85 -26.06 19.71
N ARG A 305 14.49 -25.23 20.69
CA ARG A 305 13.10 -24.94 21.09
C ARG A 305 12.47 -23.87 20.19
N SER A 306 11.17 -23.74 20.19
CA SER A 306 10.44 -22.70 19.43
C SER A 306 9.15 -22.33 20.13
N VAL A 307 8.91 -21.02 20.20
CA VAL A 307 7.78 -20.43 20.93
C VAL A 307 6.44 -20.71 20.25
N ALA A 308 5.43 -21.00 21.07
CA ALA A 308 4.07 -21.29 20.70
C ALA A 308 3.08 -20.51 21.58
N VAL A 309 1.84 -20.39 21.14
CA VAL A 309 0.79 -19.64 21.86
C VAL A 309 -0.57 -20.30 21.72
N GLU A 310 -1.34 -20.32 22.84
CA GLU A 310 -2.73 -20.74 22.87
C GLU A 310 -3.61 -19.63 23.43
N GLU A 311 -4.80 -19.47 22.86
CA GLU A 311 -5.85 -18.62 23.45
C GLU A 311 -6.64 -19.44 24.49
N PHE A 312 -6.93 -18.84 25.62
CA PHE A 312 -7.73 -19.47 26.66
C PHE A 312 -8.68 -18.49 27.34
N LYS A 313 -9.56 -18.98 28.20
CA LYS A 313 -10.43 -18.18 29.06
C LYS A 313 -10.27 -18.60 30.48
N TYR A 314 -10.00 -17.64 31.37
CA TYR A 314 -10.01 -17.89 32.82
C TYR A 314 -11.37 -18.38 33.30
N ASN A 315 -11.37 -19.20 34.35
CA ASN A 315 -12.57 -19.52 35.09
C ASN A 315 -13.14 -18.26 35.78
N ALA A 316 -14.37 -18.33 36.27
CA ALA A 316 -15.09 -17.18 36.89
C ALA A 316 -14.40 -16.58 38.12
N ASP A 317 -13.54 -17.36 38.77
CA ASP A 317 -12.73 -16.98 39.93
C ASP A 317 -11.30 -16.51 39.59
N GLY A 318 -10.98 -16.41 38.28
CA GLY A 318 -9.66 -16.05 37.81
C GLY A 318 -8.62 -17.17 37.76
N SER A 319 -9.03 -18.43 38.09
CA SER A 319 -8.17 -19.60 37.96
C SER A 319 -8.00 -20.05 36.52
N PHE A 320 -6.95 -20.86 36.25
CA PHE A 320 -6.65 -21.39 34.92
C PHE A 320 -7.47 -22.65 34.60
N PRO A 321 -7.98 -22.80 33.38
CA PRO A 321 -8.40 -24.10 32.85
C PRO A 321 -7.16 -24.94 32.48
N THR A 322 -7.36 -26.22 32.17
CA THR A 322 -6.34 -27.01 31.50
C THR A 322 -6.14 -26.49 30.05
N ILE A 323 -4.90 -26.21 29.66
CA ILE A 323 -4.52 -25.73 28.35
C ILE A 323 -3.70 -26.82 27.66
N LEU A 324 -4.12 -27.24 26.46
CA LEU A 324 -3.44 -28.28 25.69
C LEU A 324 -2.67 -27.63 24.52
N PRO A 325 -1.40 -27.99 24.30
CA PRO A 325 -0.65 -27.54 23.14
C PRO A 325 -1.31 -27.98 21.83
N THR A 326 -1.44 -27.05 20.88
CA THR A 326 -1.96 -27.32 19.55
C THR A 326 -0.94 -26.96 18.44
N ASP A 327 -1.09 -27.56 17.27
CA ASP A 327 -0.34 -27.15 16.10
C ASP A 327 -1.02 -25.97 15.36
N ASP A 328 -2.33 -25.80 15.58
CA ASP A 328 -3.13 -24.77 14.89
C ASP A 328 -2.84 -23.33 15.38
N GLY A 329 -2.43 -23.17 16.65
CA GLY A 329 -2.19 -21.86 17.24
C GLY A 329 -3.47 -21.04 17.45
N VAL A 330 -3.38 -19.72 17.29
CA VAL A 330 -4.47 -18.78 17.59
C VAL A 330 -5.09 -18.17 16.33
N LYS A 331 -6.30 -17.64 16.46
CA LYS A 331 -6.98 -16.95 15.36
C LYS A 331 -6.59 -15.47 15.31
N PRO A 332 -6.61 -14.85 14.12
CA PRO A 332 -6.38 -13.40 13.99
C PRO A 332 -7.50 -12.62 14.69
N ILE A 333 -7.12 -11.61 15.46
CA ILE A 333 -8.06 -10.69 16.15
C ILE A 333 -8.22 -9.36 15.44
N ALA A 334 -7.47 -9.16 14.34
CA ALA A 334 -7.56 -8.00 13.45
C ALA A 334 -7.14 -8.41 12.03
N THR A 335 -7.45 -7.59 11.05
CA THR A 335 -6.94 -7.73 9.69
C THR A 335 -5.58 -7.08 9.55
N PHE A 336 -4.77 -7.61 8.61
CA PHE A 336 -3.46 -7.08 8.27
C PHE A 336 -3.57 -6.09 7.10
N ASP A 337 -3.07 -4.87 7.27
CA ASP A 337 -3.07 -3.84 6.23
C ASP A 337 -1.84 -3.97 5.32
N PRO A 338 -1.99 -4.31 4.02
CA PRO A 338 -0.90 -4.42 3.06
C PRO A 338 -0.52 -3.10 2.37
N TYR A 339 -1.31 -2.02 2.57
CA TYR A 339 -1.15 -0.74 1.87
C TYR A 339 -0.24 0.24 2.64
N ARG A 340 0.73 -0.30 3.31
CA ARG A 340 1.80 0.43 3.99
C ARG A 340 3.12 -0.32 3.81
N LYS A 341 4.23 0.36 4.07
CA LYS A 341 5.51 -0.35 4.12
C LYS A 341 5.45 -1.44 5.20
N VAL A 342 5.74 -2.66 4.82
CA VAL A 342 5.80 -3.84 5.67
C VAL A 342 7.21 -4.41 5.61
N GLU A 343 7.84 -4.57 6.75
CA GLU A 343 9.15 -5.25 6.83
C GLU A 343 8.97 -6.74 6.49
N ALA A 344 9.85 -7.28 5.66
CA ALA A 344 9.68 -8.62 5.08
C ALA A 344 9.73 -9.75 6.12
N GLU A 345 10.37 -9.51 7.25
CA GLU A 345 10.40 -10.41 8.41
C GLU A 345 9.09 -10.38 9.23
N THR A 346 8.06 -9.65 8.77
CA THR A 346 6.69 -9.75 9.29
C THR A 346 5.98 -10.91 8.62
N MET A 347 5.63 -11.96 9.37
CA MET A 347 5.05 -13.17 8.81
C MET A 347 4.19 -13.95 9.80
N ALA A 348 3.21 -14.68 9.29
CA ALA A 348 2.43 -15.65 10.06
C ALA A 348 3.08 -17.04 10.06
N PHE A 349 3.76 -17.37 8.98
CA PHE A 349 4.49 -18.62 8.82
C PHE A 349 5.56 -18.47 7.73
N SER A 350 6.63 -19.24 7.84
CA SER A 350 7.67 -19.30 6.83
C SER A 350 8.25 -20.70 6.68
N LYS A 351 8.88 -20.94 5.53
CA LYS A 351 9.59 -22.18 5.28
C LYS A 351 10.90 -21.89 4.57
N GLY A 352 12.00 -22.42 5.12
CA GLY A 352 13.30 -22.46 4.48
C GLY A 352 14.14 -21.21 4.62
N ILE A 353 13.62 -20.13 5.20
CA ILE A 353 14.28 -18.83 5.33
C ILE A 353 14.83 -18.58 6.73
N LYS A 354 15.77 -17.64 6.82
CA LYS A 354 16.30 -17.06 8.06
C LYS A 354 16.12 -15.53 8.06
N THR A 355 16.41 -14.89 9.19
CA THR A 355 16.52 -13.44 9.29
C THR A 355 17.92 -13.06 9.77
N GLU A 356 18.44 -11.96 9.27
CA GLU A 356 19.70 -11.32 9.70
C GLU A 356 19.46 -9.83 9.92
N GLN A 357 20.41 -9.14 10.53
CA GLN A 357 20.30 -7.69 10.75
C GLN A 357 21.61 -6.97 10.42
N ASN A 358 21.49 -5.73 9.95
CA ASN A 358 22.63 -4.83 9.80
C ASN A 358 22.25 -3.38 10.09
N ASP A 359 23.22 -2.48 10.17
CA ASP A 359 23.01 -1.07 10.54
C ASP A 359 22.27 -0.26 9.46
N GLU A 360 22.24 -0.71 8.19
CA GLU A 360 21.64 0.04 7.08
C GLU A 360 20.13 -0.14 7.02
N VAL A 361 19.65 -1.38 7.16
CA VAL A 361 18.25 -1.74 6.92
C VAL A 361 17.54 -2.29 8.15
N GLY A 362 18.25 -2.61 9.21
CA GLY A 362 17.72 -3.34 10.35
C GLY A 362 17.64 -4.84 10.07
N VAL A 363 16.53 -5.47 10.44
CA VAL A 363 16.30 -6.90 10.18
C VAL A 363 15.84 -7.09 8.75
N TYR A 364 16.25 -8.17 8.11
CA TYR A 364 15.84 -8.56 6.76
C TYR A 364 15.78 -10.08 6.61
N VAL A 365 14.98 -10.54 5.67
CA VAL A 365 14.88 -11.97 5.32
C VAL A 365 16.05 -12.39 4.45
N THR A 366 16.67 -13.52 4.78
CA THR A 366 17.84 -14.07 4.11
C THR A 366 17.73 -15.58 3.95
N ASP A 367 18.77 -16.20 3.41
CA ASP A 367 18.84 -17.64 3.15
C ASP A 367 17.69 -18.18 2.29
N ILE A 368 17.19 -17.33 1.42
CA ILE A 368 16.06 -17.62 0.53
C ILE A 368 16.52 -18.54 -0.60
N HIS A 369 15.87 -19.70 -0.73
CA HIS A 369 16.13 -20.69 -1.79
C HIS A 369 14.87 -20.97 -2.62
N ASN A 370 15.06 -21.68 -3.72
CA ASN A 370 13.95 -22.04 -4.60
C ASN A 370 12.94 -22.97 -3.90
N GLY A 371 11.69 -22.52 -3.80
CA GLY A 371 10.58 -23.21 -3.17
C GLY A 371 10.32 -22.82 -1.72
N ASP A 372 11.12 -21.91 -1.17
CA ASP A 372 10.86 -21.30 0.14
C ASP A 372 9.74 -20.26 0.03
N TYR A 373 9.13 -19.94 1.16
CA TYR A 373 8.01 -18.97 1.16
C TYR A 373 7.80 -18.29 2.51
N ILE A 374 7.14 -17.15 2.44
CA ILE A 374 6.56 -16.41 3.56
C ILE A 374 5.04 -16.43 3.42
N LYS A 375 4.32 -16.61 4.50
CA LYS A 375 2.87 -16.47 4.60
C LYS A 375 2.52 -15.28 5.48
N LEU A 376 1.60 -14.43 5.01
CA LEU A 376 0.85 -13.49 5.83
C LEU A 376 -0.60 -13.95 5.90
N GLN A 377 -1.23 -13.80 7.06
CA GLN A 377 -2.58 -14.27 7.28
C GLN A 377 -3.57 -13.11 7.43
N ASN A 378 -4.80 -13.33 6.92
CA ASN A 378 -5.91 -12.38 7.05
C ASN A 378 -5.58 -10.96 6.52
N VAL A 379 -4.91 -10.90 5.36
CA VAL A 379 -4.54 -9.65 4.69
C VAL A 379 -5.78 -9.00 4.12
N ALA A 380 -6.03 -7.73 4.48
CA ALA A 380 -7.21 -6.99 4.06
C ALA A 380 -6.93 -6.20 2.77
N PHE A 381 -7.49 -6.64 1.67
CA PHE A 381 -7.53 -5.84 0.44
C PHE A 381 -8.65 -4.80 0.49
N GLY A 382 -9.73 -5.09 1.22
CA GLY A 382 -10.90 -4.21 1.33
C GLY A 382 -11.57 -4.00 -0.02
N ASN A 383 -12.01 -2.77 -0.27
CA ASN A 383 -12.54 -2.34 -1.56
C ASN A 383 -11.50 -1.56 -2.39
N LYS A 384 -10.22 -1.66 -2.04
CA LYS A 384 -9.12 -1.04 -2.78
C LYS A 384 -8.63 -1.97 -3.87
N ILE A 385 -8.14 -1.40 -4.96
CA ILE A 385 -7.52 -2.14 -6.06
C ILE A 385 -6.01 -2.02 -5.90
N PRO A 386 -5.32 -3.05 -5.36
CA PRO A 386 -3.86 -3.04 -5.30
C PRO A 386 -3.33 -3.07 -6.73
N ARG A 387 -2.56 -2.07 -7.12
CA ARG A 387 -2.06 -1.93 -8.49
C ARG A 387 -0.56 -2.15 -8.58
N VAL A 388 0.17 -1.74 -7.58
CA VAL A 388 1.63 -1.80 -7.59
C VAL A 388 2.14 -2.55 -6.37
N PHE A 389 2.96 -3.56 -6.60
CA PHE A 389 3.79 -4.18 -5.57
C PHE A 389 5.20 -3.62 -5.67
N THR A 390 5.72 -3.14 -4.57
CA THR A 390 7.10 -2.65 -4.47
C THR A 390 7.84 -3.46 -3.41
N ALA A 391 9.10 -3.80 -3.65
CA ALA A 391 9.93 -4.53 -2.73
C ALA A 391 11.37 -4.02 -2.74
N ARG A 392 12.07 -4.08 -1.60
CA ARG A 392 13.50 -3.78 -1.51
C ARG A 392 14.26 -5.09 -1.32
N VAL A 393 15.20 -5.35 -2.22
CA VAL A 393 15.89 -6.62 -2.32
C VAL A 393 17.38 -6.42 -2.57
N ALA A 394 18.21 -7.44 -2.25
CA ALA A 394 19.63 -7.47 -2.60
C ALA A 394 20.06 -8.88 -3.02
N SER A 395 20.89 -8.99 -4.06
CA SER A 395 21.42 -10.28 -4.50
C SER A 395 22.88 -10.19 -4.96
N GLY A 396 23.72 -11.02 -4.37
CA GLY A 396 25.10 -11.20 -4.81
C GLY A 396 25.26 -12.11 -6.03
N LEU A 397 24.17 -12.70 -6.51
CA LEU A 397 24.14 -13.60 -7.67
C LEU A 397 23.18 -13.06 -8.76
N ARG A 398 22.41 -13.93 -9.39
CA ARG A 398 21.48 -13.55 -10.47
C ARG A 398 20.08 -13.18 -9.98
N GLY A 399 19.85 -13.23 -8.65
CA GLY A 399 18.54 -13.06 -8.09
C GLY A 399 17.59 -14.26 -8.31
N GLY A 400 16.31 -13.97 -8.46
CA GLY A 400 15.24 -14.95 -8.60
C GLY A 400 13.91 -14.27 -8.89
N GLN A 401 12.82 -14.83 -8.38
CA GLN A 401 11.47 -14.27 -8.52
C GLN A 401 10.72 -14.35 -7.19
N ILE A 402 9.81 -13.41 -6.96
CA ILE A 402 8.81 -13.48 -5.90
C ILE A 402 7.45 -13.65 -6.58
N GLU A 403 6.80 -14.79 -6.37
CA GLU A 403 5.42 -15.02 -6.79
C GLU A 403 4.49 -14.61 -5.63
N ILE A 404 3.54 -13.72 -5.90
CA ILE A 404 2.54 -13.27 -4.94
C ILE A 404 1.28 -14.11 -5.17
N ARG A 405 0.94 -14.97 -4.21
CA ARG A 405 -0.17 -15.92 -4.34
C ARG A 405 -1.18 -15.75 -3.20
N LEU A 406 -2.44 -16.09 -3.47
CA LEU A 406 -3.52 -16.06 -2.49
C LEU A 406 -3.84 -17.46 -1.96
N ASP A 407 -4.10 -17.55 -0.67
CA ASP A 407 -4.64 -18.67 0.10
C ASP A 407 -3.78 -19.94 0.14
N SER A 408 -2.82 -20.12 -0.75
CA SER A 408 -1.85 -21.21 -0.70
C SER A 408 -0.63 -20.97 -1.60
N ILE A 409 0.46 -21.73 -1.39
CA ILE A 409 1.65 -21.69 -2.26
C ILE A 409 1.37 -22.07 -3.72
N HIS A 410 0.24 -22.72 -4.01
CA HIS A 410 -0.25 -23.06 -5.35
C HIS A 410 -1.56 -22.34 -5.68
N GLY A 411 -1.95 -21.40 -4.84
CA GLY A 411 -3.16 -20.62 -5.00
C GLY A 411 -3.06 -19.61 -6.14
N ARG A 412 -4.09 -18.80 -6.27
CA ARG A 412 -4.22 -17.81 -7.33
C ARG A 412 -3.02 -16.86 -7.34
N LEU A 413 -2.39 -16.71 -8.50
CA LEU A 413 -1.26 -15.82 -8.69
C LEU A 413 -1.74 -14.39 -8.93
N LEU A 414 -1.32 -13.44 -8.08
CA LEU A 414 -1.52 -12.00 -8.27
C LEU A 414 -0.46 -11.41 -9.19
N GLY A 415 0.76 -11.91 -9.11
CA GLY A 415 1.86 -11.43 -9.94
C GLY A 415 3.18 -12.09 -9.61
N THR A 416 4.16 -11.92 -10.50
CA THR A 416 5.53 -12.41 -10.33
C THR A 416 6.50 -11.28 -10.60
N VAL A 417 7.26 -10.87 -9.58
CA VAL A 417 8.30 -9.86 -9.72
C VAL A 417 9.68 -10.50 -9.87
N ASN A 418 10.44 -10.04 -10.86
CA ASN A 418 11.81 -10.46 -11.07
C ASN A 418 12.76 -9.73 -10.12
N VAL A 419 13.55 -10.45 -9.36
CA VAL A 419 14.62 -9.93 -8.52
C VAL A 419 15.92 -10.02 -9.32
N PRO A 420 16.54 -8.90 -9.68
CA PRO A 420 17.81 -8.91 -10.42
C PRO A 420 19.00 -9.22 -9.51
N GLY A 421 20.14 -9.52 -10.10
CA GLY A 421 21.42 -9.44 -9.39
C GLY A 421 21.79 -7.99 -9.16
N THR A 422 21.94 -7.59 -7.91
CA THR A 422 22.25 -6.20 -7.52
C THR A 422 23.75 -5.95 -7.32
N GLY A 423 24.56 -7.00 -7.45
CA GLY A 423 26.04 -6.94 -7.33
C GLY A 423 26.57 -7.07 -5.90
N GLY A 424 25.73 -7.48 -4.95
CA GLY A 424 26.12 -7.80 -3.57
C GLY A 424 24.94 -8.13 -2.68
N TRP A 425 25.17 -8.90 -1.60
CA TRP A 425 24.12 -9.36 -0.68
C TRP A 425 23.52 -8.22 0.18
N GLU A 426 24.19 -7.08 0.25
CA GLU A 426 23.76 -5.87 0.96
C GLU A 426 23.67 -4.65 0.02
N LYS A 427 23.76 -4.87 -1.30
CA LYS A 427 23.50 -3.82 -2.29
C LYS A 427 22.02 -3.80 -2.61
N TRP A 428 21.31 -3.01 -1.85
CA TRP A 428 19.86 -2.92 -1.88
C TRP A 428 19.35 -2.17 -3.10
N GLN A 429 18.30 -2.71 -3.72
CA GLN A 429 17.58 -2.12 -4.84
C GLN A 429 16.08 -2.24 -4.61
N THR A 430 15.34 -1.19 -4.91
CA THR A 430 13.88 -1.24 -4.97
C THR A 430 13.46 -1.75 -6.34
N ILE A 431 12.56 -2.74 -6.35
CA ILE A 431 11.94 -3.33 -7.53
C ILE A 431 10.43 -3.12 -7.47
N THR A 432 9.80 -3.02 -8.62
CA THR A 432 8.36 -2.73 -8.73
C THR A 432 7.72 -3.70 -9.71
N LEU A 433 6.48 -4.10 -9.43
CA LEU A 433 5.63 -4.91 -10.29
C LEU A 433 4.25 -4.27 -10.38
N ASP A 434 3.76 -4.04 -11.58
CA ASP A 434 2.36 -3.76 -11.82
C ASP A 434 1.59 -5.08 -11.78
N LEU A 435 0.60 -5.16 -10.89
CA LEU A 435 -0.20 -6.34 -10.73
C LEU A 435 -1.13 -6.52 -11.93
N ASP A 436 -1.13 -7.73 -12.47
CA ASP A 436 -1.96 -8.09 -13.62
C ASP A 436 -3.25 -8.77 -13.14
N TYR A 437 -4.37 -8.12 -13.37
CA TYR A 437 -5.71 -8.62 -13.01
C TYR A 437 -6.36 -9.49 -14.08
N SER A 438 -5.71 -9.70 -15.21
CA SER A 438 -6.25 -10.50 -16.32
C SER A 438 -6.67 -11.92 -15.89
N THR A 439 -5.97 -12.49 -14.91
CA THR A 439 -6.29 -13.81 -14.33
C THR A 439 -7.34 -13.78 -13.24
N LEU A 440 -7.69 -12.60 -12.73
CA LEU A 440 -8.62 -12.38 -11.62
C LEU A 440 -9.99 -11.89 -12.08
N THR A 441 -10.06 -11.27 -13.26
CA THR A 441 -11.28 -10.69 -13.79
C THR A 441 -12.28 -11.79 -14.16
N ASP A 442 -13.50 -11.73 -13.62
CA ASP A 442 -14.60 -12.51 -14.13
C ASP A 442 -15.03 -11.91 -15.49
N LEU A 443 -14.77 -12.61 -16.57
CA LEU A 443 -15.11 -12.19 -17.92
C LEU A 443 -16.64 -11.98 -18.14
N ASN A 444 -17.47 -12.48 -17.23
CA ASN A 444 -18.93 -12.33 -17.26
C ASN A 444 -19.44 -11.22 -16.33
N ALA A 445 -18.56 -10.61 -15.50
CA ALA A 445 -18.93 -9.48 -14.66
C ALA A 445 -19.08 -8.20 -15.50
N PRO A 446 -19.96 -7.28 -15.12
CA PRO A 446 -19.98 -5.94 -15.70
C PRO A 446 -18.59 -5.31 -15.56
N SER A 447 -18.03 -4.82 -16.64
CA SER A 447 -16.78 -4.06 -16.61
C SER A 447 -16.92 -2.87 -15.67
N ARG A 448 -15.83 -2.49 -14.98
CA ARG A 448 -15.67 -1.32 -14.12
C ARG A 448 -16.19 -1.44 -12.68
N THR A 449 -16.55 -2.62 -12.19
CA THR A 449 -16.87 -2.76 -10.77
C THR A 449 -15.71 -3.43 -10.00
N ILE A 450 -15.43 -2.97 -8.78
CA ILE A 450 -14.46 -3.63 -7.87
C ILE A 450 -14.87 -5.09 -7.66
N SER A 451 -16.17 -5.37 -7.60
CA SER A 451 -16.73 -6.73 -7.55
C SER A 451 -16.39 -7.59 -8.78
N GLY A 452 -16.15 -6.99 -9.95
CA GLY A 452 -15.74 -7.69 -11.17
C GLY A 452 -14.30 -8.21 -11.13
N LEU A 453 -13.44 -7.66 -10.27
CA LEU A 453 -12.07 -8.14 -10.10
C LEU A 453 -11.96 -9.45 -9.33
N ASN A 454 -13.05 -9.92 -8.72
CA ASN A 454 -13.08 -11.17 -7.93
C ASN A 454 -11.93 -11.30 -6.91
N LEU A 455 -11.45 -10.16 -6.39
CA LEU A 455 -10.47 -10.10 -5.31
C LEU A 455 -11.22 -10.23 -3.98
N PRO A 456 -10.88 -11.18 -3.11
CA PRO A 456 -11.54 -11.30 -1.83
C PRO A 456 -11.21 -10.11 -0.93
N ALA A 457 -12.15 -9.68 -0.07
CA ALA A 457 -11.92 -8.60 0.88
C ALA A 457 -10.74 -8.89 1.82
N THR A 458 -10.57 -10.16 2.19
CA THR A 458 -9.41 -10.66 2.93
C THR A 458 -8.94 -11.98 2.35
N ALA A 459 -7.63 -12.22 2.36
CA ALA A 459 -7.01 -13.49 1.97
C ALA A 459 -5.72 -13.73 2.74
N ASP A 460 -5.25 -14.95 2.77
CA ASP A 460 -3.86 -15.25 3.12
C ASP A 460 -2.96 -14.97 1.91
N VAL A 461 -1.86 -14.26 2.12
CA VAL A 461 -0.89 -13.91 1.07
C VAL A 461 0.37 -14.73 1.26
N TYR A 462 0.84 -15.33 0.17
CA TYR A 462 2.08 -16.10 0.12
C TYR A 462 3.06 -15.43 -0.83
N PHE A 463 4.26 -15.14 -0.35
CA PHE A 463 5.41 -14.83 -1.19
C PHE A 463 6.20 -16.11 -1.41
N VAL A 464 6.07 -16.70 -2.59
CA VAL A 464 6.77 -17.94 -2.95
C VAL A 464 8.00 -17.59 -3.77
N PHE A 465 9.17 -18.03 -3.30
CA PHE A 465 10.44 -17.69 -3.92
C PHE A 465 10.85 -18.74 -4.94
N THR A 466 11.13 -18.30 -6.16
CA THR A 466 11.51 -19.19 -7.25
C THR A 466 12.78 -18.73 -7.93
N GLY A 467 13.54 -19.68 -8.48
CA GLY A 467 14.79 -19.38 -9.15
C GLY A 467 15.65 -20.61 -9.36
N ARG A 468 16.95 -20.43 -9.51
CA ARG A 468 17.88 -21.53 -9.70
C ARG A 468 17.93 -22.41 -8.44
N LYS A 469 17.76 -23.72 -8.61
CA LYS A 469 17.86 -24.69 -7.50
C LYS A 469 19.29 -24.74 -6.94
N GLY A 470 19.40 -24.70 -5.64
CA GLY A 470 20.63 -24.92 -4.86
C GLY A 470 21.21 -23.66 -4.22
N PRO A 471 21.57 -22.59 -4.95
CA PRO A 471 22.14 -21.39 -4.31
C PRO A 471 21.08 -20.53 -3.63
N LYS A 472 21.49 -19.72 -2.65
CA LYS A 472 20.74 -18.57 -2.12
C LYS A 472 20.40 -17.63 -3.27
N LEU A 473 19.15 -17.13 -3.31
CA LEU A 473 18.63 -16.30 -4.40
C LEU A 473 18.86 -14.80 -4.14
N PHE A 474 18.33 -14.29 -3.04
CA PHE A 474 18.39 -12.87 -2.68
C PHE A 474 18.09 -12.66 -1.19
N ASN A 475 18.28 -11.44 -0.71
CA ASN A 475 17.81 -10.93 0.56
C ASN A 475 16.59 -10.03 0.32
N PHE A 476 15.65 -9.97 1.27
CA PHE A 476 14.39 -9.26 1.16
C PHE A 476 14.16 -8.41 2.41
N ASP A 477 14.11 -7.07 2.24
CA ASP A 477 14.08 -6.09 3.33
C ASP A 477 12.63 -5.68 3.67
N TRP A 478 11.91 -5.12 2.71
CA TRP A 478 10.53 -4.71 2.91
C TRP A 478 9.72 -4.81 1.61
N TRP A 479 8.39 -4.75 1.76
CA TRP A 479 7.44 -4.68 0.66
C TRP A 479 6.27 -3.74 0.97
N GLU A 480 5.55 -3.35 -0.07
CA GLU A 480 4.37 -2.49 -0.02
C GLU A 480 3.44 -2.81 -1.18
N LEU A 481 2.13 -2.87 -0.91
CA LEU A 481 1.12 -2.74 -1.95
C LEU A 481 0.62 -1.31 -1.99
N ARG A 482 0.48 -0.75 -3.19
CA ARG A 482 -0.16 0.55 -3.38
C ARG A 482 -1.41 0.38 -4.22
N ALA A 483 -2.52 0.92 -3.73
CA ALA A 483 -3.76 0.98 -4.47
C ALA A 483 -3.74 2.16 -5.45
N MET A 484 -4.46 2.06 -6.55
CA MET A 484 -4.59 3.12 -7.55
C MET A 484 -5.03 4.44 -6.92
N GLU A 485 -6.02 4.43 -6.04
CA GLU A 485 -6.51 5.64 -5.36
C GLU A 485 -5.45 6.34 -4.49
N GLN A 486 -4.47 5.60 -3.96
CA GLN A 486 -3.39 6.17 -3.14
C GLN A 486 -2.37 6.93 -3.97
N ILE A 487 -2.21 6.51 -5.24
CA ILE A 487 -1.31 7.14 -6.20
C ILE A 487 -2.00 8.34 -6.86
N ASN A 488 -3.36 8.38 -6.87
CA ASN A 488 -4.20 9.36 -7.57
C ASN A 488 -3.93 9.41 -9.08
N MET A 489 -3.62 8.28 -9.67
CA MET A 489 -3.38 8.13 -11.12
C MET A 489 -4.14 6.92 -11.66
N PRO A 490 -4.76 7.01 -12.82
CA PRO A 490 -4.88 8.22 -13.66
C PRO A 490 -5.77 9.29 -13.01
N LEU A 491 -5.68 10.54 -13.49
CA LEU A 491 -6.44 11.67 -12.93
C LEU A 491 -7.94 11.50 -13.07
N PHE A 492 -8.40 10.83 -14.13
CA PHE A 492 -9.81 10.67 -14.47
C PHE A 492 -10.16 9.18 -14.59
N GLN A 493 -11.29 8.77 -14.01
CA GLN A 493 -11.74 7.38 -14.03
C GLN A 493 -13.10 7.21 -14.69
N THR A 494 -13.82 8.29 -14.96
CA THR A 494 -15.16 8.28 -15.58
C THR A 494 -15.12 8.10 -17.11
N LYS A 495 -13.98 8.43 -17.74
CA LYS A 495 -13.74 8.37 -19.18
C LYS A 495 -12.28 8.05 -19.50
N TYR A 496 -12.04 7.44 -20.66
CA TYR A 496 -10.71 7.32 -21.22
C TYR A 496 -10.26 8.65 -21.83
N THR A 497 -9.05 9.06 -21.50
CA THR A 497 -8.51 10.38 -21.87
C THR A 497 -7.09 10.27 -22.40
N ALA A 498 -6.76 11.09 -23.39
CA ALA A 498 -5.44 11.11 -24.00
C ALA A 498 -4.99 12.53 -24.34
N ASP A 499 -3.74 12.68 -24.75
CA ASP A 499 -3.18 13.87 -25.39
C ASP A 499 -3.47 15.14 -24.57
N PRO A 500 -2.98 15.25 -23.32
CA PRO A 500 -3.34 16.32 -22.39
C PRO A 500 -2.85 17.69 -22.87
N SER A 501 -3.76 18.67 -22.95
CA SER A 501 -3.49 20.05 -23.32
C SER A 501 -3.88 21.00 -22.19
N PRO A 502 -2.97 21.29 -21.23
CA PRO A 502 -3.22 22.22 -20.12
C PRO A 502 -3.22 23.67 -20.58
N MET A 503 -4.17 24.46 -20.05
CA MET A 503 -4.28 25.90 -20.22
C MET A 503 -4.64 26.58 -18.91
N VAL A 504 -3.89 27.57 -18.48
CA VAL A 504 -4.13 28.31 -17.24
C VAL A 504 -4.85 29.60 -17.54
N VAL A 505 -6.00 29.84 -16.87
CA VAL A 505 -6.76 31.10 -16.95
C VAL A 505 -7.09 31.55 -15.53
N GLY A 506 -6.47 32.62 -15.08
CA GLY A 506 -6.62 33.11 -13.71
C GLY A 506 -6.10 32.10 -12.68
N ASP A 507 -6.95 31.71 -11.75
CA ASP A 507 -6.67 30.74 -10.68
C ASP A 507 -7.06 29.29 -11.03
N THR A 508 -7.47 29.05 -12.27
CA THR A 508 -8.00 27.79 -12.73
C THR A 508 -7.11 27.19 -13.82
N LEU A 509 -6.75 25.94 -13.65
CA LEU A 509 -6.15 25.11 -14.69
C LEU A 509 -7.25 24.36 -15.42
N PHE A 510 -7.36 24.60 -16.73
CA PHE A 510 -8.20 23.86 -17.67
C PHE A 510 -7.33 22.83 -18.38
N LEU A 511 -7.82 21.59 -18.44
CA LEU A 511 -7.15 20.50 -19.15
C LEU A 511 -8.07 19.94 -20.22
N TYR A 512 -7.72 20.20 -21.47
CA TYR A 512 -8.39 19.60 -22.61
C TYR A 512 -7.73 18.25 -22.91
N THR A 513 -8.52 17.29 -23.33
CA THR A 513 -8.01 15.94 -23.67
C THR A 513 -8.71 15.42 -24.90
N SER A 514 -8.02 14.58 -25.65
CA SER A 514 -8.69 13.66 -26.56
C SER A 514 -9.52 12.66 -25.77
N HIS A 515 -10.55 12.09 -26.40
CA HIS A 515 -11.44 11.10 -25.80
C HIS A 515 -11.35 9.78 -26.56
N ASP A 516 -10.71 8.78 -25.95
CA ASP A 516 -10.74 7.42 -26.47
C ASP A 516 -12.09 6.79 -26.11
N ALA A 517 -12.88 6.42 -27.11
CA ALA A 517 -14.26 5.97 -26.91
C ALA A 517 -14.33 4.66 -26.12
N SER A 518 -15.24 4.59 -25.15
CA SER A 518 -15.61 3.33 -24.49
C SER A 518 -16.28 2.38 -25.48
N PRO A 519 -16.30 1.04 -25.21
CA PRO A 519 -16.97 0.08 -26.10
C PRO A 519 -18.43 0.40 -26.37
N GLU A 520 -19.14 0.93 -25.39
CA GLU A 520 -20.53 1.34 -25.52
C GLU A 520 -20.72 2.54 -26.45
N ASP A 521 -19.71 3.39 -26.60
CA ASP A 521 -19.73 4.60 -27.44
C ASP A 521 -19.33 4.32 -28.90
N ILE A 522 -18.81 3.13 -29.21
CA ILE A 522 -18.42 2.74 -30.56
C ILE A 522 -19.64 2.21 -31.31
N PRO A 523 -20.04 2.86 -32.44
CA PRO A 523 -21.31 2.52 -33.11
C PRO A 523 -21.29 1.17 -33.84
N ASP A 524 -20.13 0.72 -34.37
CA ASP A 524 -20.03 -0.57 -35.04
C ASP A 524 -19.70 -1.69 -34.07
N ALA A 525 -20.62 -2.66 -33.95
CA ALA A 525 -20.43 -3.82 -33.07
C ALA A 525 -19.19 -4.66 -33.41
N ASN A 526 -18.75 -4.66 -34.67
CA ASN A 526 -17.54 -5.39 -35.06
C ASN A 526 -16.26 -4.67 -34.64
N GLU A 527 -16.31 -3.35 -34.42
CA GLU A 527 -15.19 -2.51 -34.04
C GLU A 527 -15.05 -2.38 -32.51
N LYS A 528 -16.09 -2.71 -31.71
CA LYS A 528 -16.08 -2.57 -30.24
C LYS A 528 -14.92 -3.27 -29.55
N ASN A 529 -14.46 -4.37 -30.12
CA ASN A 529 -13.31 -5.14 -29.65
C ASN A 529 -12.04 -4.94 -30.49
N SER A 530 -12.05 -3.95 -31.39
CA SER A 530 -10.88 -3.60 -32.18
C SER A 530 -9.84 -2.88 -31.31
N ALA A 531 -8.56 -3.15 -31.57
CA ALA A 531 -7.43 -2.49 -30.93
C ALA A 531 -7.12 -1.09 -31.53
N GLY A 532 -8.02 -0.50 -32.31
CA GLY A 532 -7.81 0.80 -32.97
C GLY A 532 -8.18 2.00 -32.13
N PHE A 533 -7.83 3.18 -32.65
CA PHE A 533 -8.21 4.47 -32.08
C PHE A 533 -9.62 4.86 -32.54
N PHE A 534 -10.54 5.06 -31.58
CA PHE A 534 -11.90 5.55 -31.82
C PHE A 534 -12.11 6.83 -31.04
N MET A 535 -12.07 7.99 -31.73
CA MET A 535 -12.07 9.30 -31.11
C MET A 535 -12.98 10.24 -31.91
N TYR A 536 -14.01 10.80 -31.26
CA TYR A 536 -15.07 11.56 -31.92
C TYR A 536 -15.14 13.00 -31.42
N ASP A 537 -14.71 13.27 -30.19
CA ASP A 537 -14.83 14.54 -29.50
C ASP A 537 -13.64 14.83 -28.57
N TRP A 538 -13.64 16.03 -27.97
CA TRP A 538 -12.61 16.50 -27.04
C TRP A 538 -13.26 16.92 -25.72
N LEU A 539 -12.68 16.43 -24.63
CA LEU A 539 -13.17 16.65 -23.26
C LEU A 539 -12.46 17.84 -22.61
N LEU A 540 -13.12 18.38 -21.57
CA LEU A 540 -12.58 19.43 -20.72
C LEU A 540 -12.73 19.07 -19.26
N TRP A 541 -11.67 19.34 -18.53
CA TRP A 541 -11.54 19.21 -17.09
C TRP A 541 -11.00 20.50 -16.49
N SER A 542 -11.32 20.79 -15.21
CA SER A 542 -10.72 21.93 -14.53
C SER A 542 -10.39 21.63 -13.08
N THR A 543 -9.37 22.33 -12.55
CA THR A 543 -8.98 22.29 -11.15
C THR A 543 -8.44 23.62 -10.68
N THR A 544 -8.56 23.92 -9.39
CA THR A 544 -7.87 25.00 -8.71
C THR A 544 -6.82 24.50 -7.72
N ASP A 545 -6.80 23.21 -7.42
CA ASP A 545 -5.99 22.61 -6.35
C ASP A 545 -5.08 21.45 -6.79
N MET A 546 -5.09 21.07 -8.08
CA MET A 546 -4.34 19.99 -8.71
C MET A 546 -4.76 18.56 -8.32
N VAL A 547 -5.66 18.36 -7.40
CA VAL A 547 -6.04 17.03 -6.93
C VAL A 547 -7.52 16.70 -7.07
N ASN A 548 -8.41 17.69 -6.90
CA ASN A 548 -9.84 17.55 -7.18
C ASN A 548 -10.15 18.18 -8.53
N TRP A 549 -10.70 17.39 -9.44
CA TRP A 549 -10.96 17.81 -10.81
C TRP A 549 -12.47 17.79 -11.09
N THR A 550 -12.95 18.83 -11.75
CA THR A 550 -14.34 18.92 -12.22
C THR A 550 -14.39 18.60 -13.71
N GLU A 551 -15.20 17.63 -14.09
CA GLU A 551 -15.46 17.28 -15.48
C GLU A 551 -16.48 18.24 -16.11
N HIS A 552 -16.26 18.62 -17.36
CA HIS A 552 -17.19 19.45 -18.15
C HIS A 552 -17.72 18.73 -19.41
N GLY A 553 -17.34 17.46 -19.59
CA GLY A 553 -17.67 16.64 -20.75
C GLY A 553 -17.09 17.15 -22.07
N ALA A 554 -17.62 16.69 -23.19
CA ALA A 554 -17.16 17.12 -24.50
C ALA A 554 -17.49 18.60 -24.75
N VAL A 555 -16.49 19.39 -25.13
CA VAL A 555 -16.64 20.83 -25.46
C VAL A 555 -16.62 21.12 -26.94
N ALA A 556 -16.09 20.21 -27.74
CA ALA A 556 -16.08 20.22 -29.19
C ALA A 556 -16.03 18.79 -29.75
N SER A 557 -16.42 18.60 -30.99
CA SER A 557 -16.39 17.32 -31.70
C SER A 557 -15.95 17.51 -33.14
N LEU A 558 -15.77 16.44 -33.89
CA LEU A 558 -15.54 16.49 -35.32
C LEU A 558 -16.68 17.16 -36.08
N LYS A 559 -17.89 17.25 -35.48
CA LYS A 559 -19.07 17.85 -36.06
C LYS A 559 -18.91 19.36 -36.36
N GLU A 560 -18.12 20.05 -35.54
CA GLU A 560 -17.84 21.47 -35.70
C GLU A 560 -17.08 21.79 -37.03
N PHE A 561 -16.47 20.78 -37.66
CA PHE A 561 -15.76 20.95 -38.94
C PHE A 561 -16.62 20.47 -40.14
N PRO A 562 -17.30 21.35 -40.87
CA PRO A 562 -18.18 20.94 -41.97
C PRO A 562 -17.43 20.27 -43.15
N TRP A 563 -16.12 20.52 -43.24
CA TRP A 563 -15.24 19.97 -44.31
C TRP A 563 -14.62 18.61 -43.94
N ARG A 564 -14.94 18.03 -42.74
CA ARG A 564 -14.44 16.72 -42.35
C ARG A 564 -14.89 15.65 -43.34
N SER A 565 -14.00 14.69 -43.58
CA SER A 565 -14.31 13.53 -44.44
C SER A 565 -14.43 12.23 -43.70
N ARG A 566 -14.20 12.25 -42.42
CA ARG A 566 -14.27 11.09 -41.50
C ARG A 566 -15.15 11.39 -40.31
N GLU A 567 -15.73 10.33 -39.74
CA GLU A 567 -16.48 10.36 -38.49
C GLU A 567 -15.67 9.87 -37.30
N ASN A 568 -14.39 9.59 -37.45
CA ASN A 568 -13.42 9.19 -36.45
C ASN A 568 -12.11 9.95 -36.70
N GLY A 569 -11.31 10.18 -35.64
CA GLY A 569 -9.99 10.83 -35.74
C GLY A 569 -9.94 12.20 -35.07
N ALA A 570 -10.71 12.44 -34.04
CA ALA A 570 -10.60 13.61 -33.14
C ALA A 570 -9.35 13.48 -32.24
N TRP A 571 -8.17 13.66 -32.84
CA TRP A 571 -6.87 13.38 -32.21
C TRP A 571 -6.33 14.59 -31.41
N ALA A 572 -5.07 14.51 -30.99
CA ALA A 572 -4.42 15.47 -30.09
C ALA A 572 -4.63 16.93 -30.50
N ILE A 573 -5.05 17.74 -29.54
CA ILE A 573 -5.35 19.17 -29.71
C ILE A 573 -4.46 20.03 -28.82
N GLN A 574 -4.44 21.35 -29.14
CA GLN A 574 -4.07 22.33 -28.14
C GLN A 574 -5.05 23.50 -28.14
N THR A 575 -5.41 23.99 -26.94
CA THR A 575 -6.20 25.19 -26.74
C THR A 575 -5.34 26.30 -26.14
N VAL A 576 -5.43 27.52 -26.69
CA VAL A 576 -4.76 28.72 -26.18
C VAL A 576 -5.74 29.88 -26.06
N GLU A 577 -5.47 30.78 -25.11
CA GLU A 577 -6.23 32.02 -24.92
C GLU A 577 -5.46 33.19 -25.54
N ARG A 578 -6.16 34.07 -26.25
CA ARG A 578 -5.65 35.36 -26.68
C ARG A 578 -6.77 36.41 -26.69
N ASN A 579 -6.57 37.53 -25.96
CA ASN A 579 -7.48 38.65 -25.95
C ASN A 579 -8.95 38.28 -25.58
N GLY A 580 -9.11 37.35 -24.65
CA GLY A 580 -10.43 36.91 -24.22
C GLY A 580 -11.12 35.93 -25.18
N LYS A 581 -10.42 35.46 -26.21
CA LYS A 581 -10.86 34.40 -27.11
C LYS A 581 -10.06 33.14 -26.89
N TYR A 582 -10.71 32.01 -27.11
CA TYR A 582 -10.14 30.67 -26.92
C TYR A 582 -10.05 29.99 -28.30
N TYR A 583 -8.87 29.55 -28.68
CA TYR A 583 -8.57 28.95 -29.97
C TYR A 583 -8.18 27.50 -29.75
N LEU A 584 -8.99 26.56 -30.28
CA LEU A 584 -8.76 25.14 -30.21
C LEU A 584 -8.28 24.65 -31.58
N TYR A 585 -7.01 24.26 -31.68
CA TYR A 585 -6.41 23.70 -32.89
C TYR A 585 -6.53 22.18 -32.85
N ALA A 586 -7.12 21.60 -33.90
CA ALA A 586 -7.42 20.20 -33.97
C ALA A 586 -7.02 19.58 -35.33
N PRO A 587 -6.37 18.42 -35.33
CA PRO A 587 -6.14 17.67 -36.55
C PRO A 587 -7.41 16.91 -36.95
N LEU A 588 -7.66 16.82 -38.23
CA LEU A 588 -8.61 15.87 -38.81
C LEU A 588 -7.79 14.88 -39.62
N HIS A 589 -7.53 13.72 -39.10
CA HIS A 589 -6.57 12.77 -39.61
C HIS A 589 -6.59 12.60 -41.11
N GLY A 590 -5.44 12.96 -41.76
CA GLY A 590 -5.23 12.96 -43.21
C GLY A 590 -5.87 14.11 -43.96
N HIS A 591 -6.47 15.12 -43.26
CA HIS A 591 -7.16 16.26 -43.88
C HIS A 591 -6.71 17.61 -43.30
N GLY A 592 -5.53 17.64 -42.67
CA GLY A 592 -4.91 18.86 -42.14
C GLY A 592 -5.40 19.24 -40.75
N ILE A 593 -5.06 20.45 -40.32
CA ILE A 593 -5.33 21.02 -39.01
C ILE A 593 -6.36 22.15 -39.16
N GLY A 594 -7.44 22.11 -38.40
CA GLY A 594 -8.42 23.16 -38.30
C GLY A 594 -8.25 24.00 -37.04
N VAL A 595 -9.02 25.09 -36.90
CA VAL A 595 -9.11 25.89 -35.70
C VAL A 595 -10.57 26.18 -35.39
N LEU A 596 -10.94 26.02 -34.10
CA LEU A 596 -12.23 26.42 -33.57
C LEU A 596 -12.04 27.61 -32.63
N VAL A 597 -13.01 28.52 -32.59
CA VAL A 597 -12.96 29.74 -31.75
C VAL A 597 -14.16 29.80 -30.82
N ALA A 598 -13.92 30.24 -29.57
CA ALA A 598 -14.96 30.47 -28.56
C ALA A 598 -14.69 31.73 -27.72
N ASP A 599 -15.74 32.24 -27.05
CA ASP A 599 -15.65 33.35 -26.08
C ASP A 599 -15.46 32.88 -24.64
N SER A 600 -15.38 31.58 -24.46
CA SER A 600 -15.25 30.93 -23.13
C SER A 600 -14.42 29.66 -23.24
N PRO A 601 -13.67 29.27 -22.19
CA PRO A 601 -12.93 28.01 -22.17
C PRO A 601 -13.87 26.78 -22.31
N TYR A 602 -15.13 26.95 -21.97
CA TYR A 602 -16.16 25.88 -22.10
C TYR A 602 -16.82 25.83 -23.49
N GLY A 603 -16.41 26.70 -24.44
CA GLY A 603 -17.12 26.88 -25.69
C GLY A 603 -18.33 27.84 -25.56
N PRO A 604 -19.29 27.85 -26.51
CA PRO A 604 -19.32 26.97 -27.69
C PRO A 604 -18.21 27.32 -28.70
N PHE A 605 -17.52 26.31 -29.16
CA PHE A 605 -16.49 26.40 -30.18
C PHE A 605 -17.11 26.31 -31.57
N LYS A 606 -16.62 27.13 -32.52
CA LYS A 606 -17.10 27.18 -33.89
C LYS A 606 -15.95 27.32 -34.87
N ASP A 607 -16.06 26.65 -36.00
CA ASP A 607 -15.12 26.82 -37.12
C ASP A 607 -15.34 28.19 -37.79
N PRO A 608 -14.35 29.11 -37.76
CA PRO A 608 -14.46 30.41 -38.39
C PRO A 608 -14.09 30.40 -39.90
N LEU A 609 -13.45 29.31 -40.39
CA LEU A 609 -12.88 29.24 -41.70
C LEU A 609 -13.71 28.42 -42.69
N GLY A 610 -14.30 27.31 -42.25
CA GLY A 610 -14.99 26.35 -43.06
C GLY A 610 -14.05 25.52 -43.95
N GLU A 611 -12.72 25.59 -43.67
CA GLU A 611 -11.65 24.87 -44.38
C GLU A 611 -10.45 24.67 -43.43
N PRO A 612 -9.50 23.76 -43.74
CA PRO A 612 -8.29 23.60 -42.94
C PRO A 612 -7.45 24.88 -42.87
N LEU A 613 -6.95 25.20 -41.65
CA LEU A 613 -5.94 26.25 -41.46
C LEU A 613 -4.59 25.89 -42.14
N VAL A 614 -4.20 24.62 -42.02
CA VAL A 614 -3.00 24.04 -42.64
C VAL A 614 -3.35 22.66 -43.16
N TRP A 615 -2.99 22.38 -44.41
CA TRP A 615 -3.10 21.05 -45.00
C TRP A 615 -2.05 20.82 -46.08
N GLN A 616 -1.06 19.97 -45.82
CA GLN A 616 -0.07 19.47 -46.76
C GLN A 616 -0.62 18.20 -47.42
N LYS A 617 -1.27 18.32 -48.55
CA LYS A 617 -2.11 17.27 -49.20
C LYS A 617 -1.36 16.02 -49.61
N GLU A 618 -0.03 16.05 -49.63
CA GLU A 618 0.83 14.98 -50.12
C GLU A 618 1.07 13.87 -49.08
N HIS A 619 0.71 14.13 -47.81
CA HIS A 619 0.94 13.21 -46.69
C HIS A 619 -0.09 13.43 -45.58
N TRP A 620 -0.06 12.56 -44.60
CA TRP A 620 -0.99 12.55 -43.43
C TRP A 620 -0.41 13.25 -42.19
N GLU A 621 0.79 13.77 -42.25
CA GLU A 621 1.62 14.18 -41.11
C GLU A 621 1.12 15.46 -40.39
N ASP A 622 0.07 16.10 -40.88
CA ASP A 622 -0.50 17.30 -40.26
C ASP A 622 -1.42 16.90 -39.07
N ILE A 623 -0.77 16.54 -37.95
CA ILE A 623 -1.40 16.16 -36.71
C ILE A 623 -0.69 16.78 -35.51
N ASP A 624 -1.27 16.70 -34.33
CA ASP A 624 -0.71 17.08 -33.02
C ASP A 624 -0.26 18.57 -33.00
N PRO A 625 -1.14 19.53 -33.25
CA PRO A 625 -0.76 20.93 -33.23
C PRO A 625 -0.42 21.40 -31.79
N SER A 626 0.65 22.20 -31.73
CA SER A 626 1.07 22.90 -30.53
C SER A 626 1.28 24.38 -30.82
N VAL A 627 0.57 25.24 -30.07
CA VAL A 627 0.59 26.69 -30.32
C VAL A 627 1.11 27.43 -29.10
N PHE A 628 2.04 28.36 -29.36
CA PHE A 628 2.63 29.21 -28.32
C PHE A 628 2.64 30.66 -28.80
N ILE A 629 2.30 31.58 -27.89
CA ILE A 629 2.36 33.02 -28.10
C ILE A 629 3.58 33.54 -27.33
N ASP A 630 4.56 34.08 -28.09
CA ASP A 630 5.80 34.60 -27.55
C ASP A 630 5.58 35.97 -26.85
N ASP A 631 6.52 36.40 -26.01
CA ASP A 631 6.46 37.66 -25.24
C ASP A 631 6.30 38.91 -26.15
N ASN A 632 6.72 38.83 -27.37
CA ASN A 632 6.52 39.90 -28.38
C ASN A 632 5.18 39.84 -29.09
N GLY A 633 4.30 38.90 -28.72
CA GLY A 633 2.98 38.68 -29.32
C GLY A 633 2.94 37.85 -30.58
N GLN A 634 4.10 37.37 -31.10
CA GLN A 634 4.13 36.47 -32.24
C GLN A 634 3.69 35.08 -31.81
N ALA A 635 2.66 34.56 -32.47
CA ALA A 635 2.21 33.19 -32.27
C ALA A 635 2.87 32.23 -33.28
N TRP A 636 3.20 31.06 -32.80
CA TRP A 636 3.82 29.99 -33.54
C TRP A 636 3.00 28.71 -33.41
N MET A 637 2.79 27.96 -34.48
CA MET A 637 2.20 26.62 -34.43
C MET A 637 3.25 25.60 -34.87
N TYR A 638 3.52 24.61 -34.02
CA TYR A 638 4.31 23.43 -34.25
C TYR A 638 3.39 22.22 -34.39
N TRP A 639 3.77 21.21 -35.24
CA TRP A 639 2.98 19.98 -35.39
C TRP A 639 3.78 18.88 -36.07
N GLY A 640 3.22 17.66 -36.09
CA GLY A 640 3.61 16.62 -37.05
C GLY A 640 4.08 15.29 -36.47
N ASN A 641 4.03 14.25 -37.32
CA ASN A 641 4.53 12.90 -37.10
C ASN A 641 4.95 12.27 -38.43
N PRO A 642 6.19 11.86 -38.68
CA PRO A 642 7.35 11.91 -37.78
C PRO A 642 8.22 13.16 -37.95
N HIS A 643 7.84 14.10 -38.77
CA HIS A 643 8.57 15.35 -39.00
C HIS A 643 7.98 16.44 -38.10
N ILE A 644 8.83 17.36 -37.65
CA ILE A 644 8.42 18.52 -36.84
C ILE A 644 8.28 19.70 -37.80
N TYR A 645 7.07 20.11 -38.03
CA TYR A 645 6.76 21.31 -38.82
C TYR A 645 6.45 22.49 -37.92
N PHE A 646 6.61 23.70 -38.47
CA PHE A 646 6.07 24.92 -37.85
C PHE A 646 5.79 26.04 -38.84
N ILE A 647 4.91 26.95 -38.41
CA ILE A 647 4.56 28.17 -39.15
C ILE A 647 4.24 29.31 -38.20
N LYS A 648 4.32 30.53 -38.66
CA LYS A 648 3.80 31.70 -37.95
C LYS A 648 2.29 31.79 -38.08
N LEU A 649 1.62 32.05 -36.98
CA LEU A 649 0.23 32.48 -36.99
C LEU A 649 0.19 34.02 -37.03
N ASN A 650 -0.79 34.57 -37.74
CA ASN A 650 -1.09 35.99 -37.68
C ASN A 650 -1.76 36.36 -36.32
N GLU A 651 -1.94 37.64 -36.06
CA GLU A 651 -2.52 38.14 -34.80
C GLU A 651 -3.96 37.66 -34.60
N ASP A 652 -4.70 37.38 -35.66
CA ASP A 652 -6.06 36.82 -35.65
C ASP A 652 -6.15 35.36 -35.16
N MET A 653 -5.03 34.67 -35.06
CA MET A 653 -4.91 33.28 -34.65
C MET A 653 -5.63 32.26 -35.55
N ILE A 654 -6.22 32.70 -36.65
CA ILE A 654 -6.98 31.87 -37.59
C ILE A 654 -6.44 31.94 -39.02
N SER A 655 -5.29 32.57 -39.19
CA SER A 655 -4.56 32.62 -40.49
C SER A 655 -3.05 32.49 -40.26
N THR A 656 -2.33 32.10 -41.29
CA THR A 656 -0.88 31.87 -41.26
C THR A 656 -0.12 32.87 -42.10
N SER A 657 1.18 33.04 -41.81
CA SER A 657 2.09 33.87 -42.62
C SER A 657 3.45 33.19 -42.87
N GLY A 658 3.97 33.38 -44.05
CA GLY A 658 5.26 32.82 -44.44
C GLY A 658 5.17 31.37 -44.96
N ASP A 659 6.32 30.76 -45.14
CA ASP A 659 6.45 29.35 -45.54
C ASP A 659 6.30 28.40 -44.34
N ILE A 660 5.93 27.15 -44.62
CA ILE A 660 6.04 26.05 -43.67
C ILE A 660 7.51 25.65 -43.58
N TYR A 661 8.00 25.54 -42.34
CA TYR A 661 9.35 25.07 -42.06
C TYR A 661 9.28 23.67 -41.46
N VAL A 662 10.35 22.90 -41.61
CA VAL A 662 10.57 21.61 -40.95
C VAL A 662 11.86 21.66 -40.13
N VAL A 663 11.86 21.13 -38.96
CA VAL A 663 13.08 20.96 -38.16
C VAL A 663 13.81 19.72 -38.62
N ASN A 664 15.00 19.89 -39.16
CA ASN A 664 15.87 18.77 -39.50
C ASN A 664 16.39 18.11 -38.23
N GLN A 665 16.02 16.87 -37.96
CA GLN A 665 16.32 16.20 -36.68
C GLN A 665 17.82 15.85 -36.53
N GLN A 666 18.61 15.89 -37.62
CA GLN A 666 20.04 15.61 -37.55
C GLN A 666 20.84 16.77 -36.92
N ASP A 667 20.46 18.02 -37.20
CA ASP A 667 21.18 19.21 -36.76
C ASP A 667 20.31 20.22 -35.95
N GLY A 668 19.03 19.95 -35.83
CA GLY A 668 18.07 20.81 -35.11
C GLY A 668 17.73 22.11 -35.85
N VAL A 669 18.19 22.31 -37.09
CA VAL A 669 18.02 23.54 -37.83
C VAL A 669 16.73 23.52 -38.65
N ALA A 670 15.96 24.59 -38.53
CA ALA A 670 14.76 24.77 -39.36
C ALA A 670 15.08 25.14 -40.81
N ARG A 671 14.40 24.49 -41.77
CA ARG A 671 14.50 24.75 -43.20
C ARG A 671 13.12 24.85 -43.85
N PRO A 672 12.91 25.66 -44.88
CA PRO A 672 11.67 25.61 -45.63
C PRO A 672 11.39 24.19 -46.16
N VAL A 673 10.16 23.70 -46.04
CA VAL A 673 9.76 22.33 -46.44
C VAL A 673 10.12 22.05 -47.91
N LYS A 674 10.13 23.08 -48.76
CA LYS A 674 10.45 22.99 -50.21
C LYS A 674 11.93 22.81 -50.49
N GLU A 675 12.82 22.98 -49.51
CA GLU A 675 14.27 22.84 -49.69
C GLU A 675 14.64 21.36 -49.78
N GLU A 676 15.47 21.01 -50.74
CA GLU A 676 15.94 19.63 -50.92
C GLU A 676 16.76 19.19 -49.70
N GLY A 677 16.41 18.02 -49.12
CA GLY A 677 17.06 17.48 -47.94
C GLY A 677 16.65 18.15 -46.61
N ALA A 678 15.66 19.04 -46.63
CA ALA A 678 15.12 19.66 -45.40
C ALA A 678 14.50 18.62 -44.46
N LYS A 679 13.76 17.66 -45.01
CA LYS A 679 13.04 16.63 -44.25
C LYS A 679 13.98 15.46 -43.87
N ILE A 680 14.54 15.50 -42.69
CA ILE A 680 15.30 14.39 -42.11
C ILE A 680 14.69 14.10 -40.74
N ASN A 681 14.27 12.87 -40.54
CA ASN A 681 13.92 12.37 -39.21
C ASN A 681 14.86 11.22 -38.81
N LEU A 682 15.03 11.02 -37.54
CA LEU A 682 15.89 9.98 -36.96
C LEU A 682 15.07 8.83 -36.38
N ARG A 683 13.78 8.78 -36.65
CA ARG A 683 12.87 7.77 -36.17
C ARG A 683 13.38 6.37 -36.51
N VAL A 684 13.35 5.50 -35.47
CA VAL A 684 13.64 4.07 -35.64
C VAL A 684 12.41 3.39 -36.27
N PRO A 685 12.57 2.63 -37.39
CA PRO A 685 11.46 1.90 -37.96
C PRO A 685 10.81 0.92 -36.96
N TRP A 686 9.49 0.77 -37.05
CA TRP A 686 8.72 -0.17 -36.20
C TRP A 686 9.22 -1.62 -36.22
N SER A 687 9.90 -2.02 -37.29
CA SER A 687 10.54 -3.33 -37.45
C SER A 687 11.82 -3.50 -36.61
N GLN A 688 12.36 -2.42 -36.09
CA GLN A 688 13.54 -2.42 -35.21
C GLN A 688 13.08 -2.05 -33.80
N LYS A 689 13.35 -2.91 -32.83
CA LYS A 689 13.11 -2.55 -31.42
C LYS A 689 13.91 -1.30 -31.10
N ALA A 690 13.22 -0.26 -30.64
CA ALA A 690 13.85 0.93 -30.12
C ALA A 690 14.85 0.54 -29.04
N THR A 691 16.10 0.92 -29.18
CA THR A 691 17.06 0.81 -28.12
C THR A 691 16.86 2.04 -27.23
N TRP A 692 16.54 1.85 -25.98
CA TRP A 692 16.25 2.85 -24.96
C TRP A 692 17.39 3.87 -24.72
N ALA A 693 18.51 3.68 -25.43
CA ALA A 693 19.65 4.59 -25.40
C ALA A 693 19.54 5.75 -26.40
N VAL A 694 18.57 5.72 -27.34
CA VAL A 694 18.47 6.71 -28.41
C VAL A 694 17.10 7.36 -28.34
N GLN A 695 17.11 8.67 -28.07
CA GLN A 695 15.95 9.51 -27.99
C GLN A 695 15.76 10.28 -29.28
N HIS A 696 14.65 10.04 -29.96
CA HIS A 696 14.29 10.78 -31.18
C HIS A 696 12.83 11.19 -31.11
N TYR A 697 12.52 12.31 -31.69
CA TYR A 697 11.16 12.78 -31.88
C TYR A 697 10.32 11.74 -32.62
N GLN A 698 9.14 11.47 -32.09
CA GLN A 698 8.14 10.62 -32.71
C GLN A 698 6.93 11.44 -33.12
N GLU A 699 6.27 12.10 -32.17
CA GLU A 699 5.05 12.88 -32.36
C GLU A 699 4.76 13.76 -31.13
N GLY A 700 3.57 14.39 -31.08
CA GLY A 700 3.07 15.10 -29.93
C GLY A 700 3.96 16.27 -29.48
N PRO A 701 4.32 17.23 -30.33
CA PRO A 701 5.16 18.35 -29.90
C PRO A 701 4.39 19.23 -28.93
N TRP A 702 5.05 19.64 -27.84
CA TRP A 702 4.56 20.64 -26.90
C TRP A 702 5.53 21.80 -26.80
N PHE A 703 5.15 22.93 -27.38
CA PHE A 703 6.00 24.09 -27.49
C PHE A 703 5.67 25.14 -26.45
N TYR A 704 6.68 25.58 -25.69
CA TYR A 704 6.53 26.62 -24.66
C TYR A 704 7.85 27.35 -24.39
N LYS A 705 7.77 28.47 -23.67
CA LYS A 705 8.90 29.24 -23.18
C LYS A 705 8.91 29.31 -21.67
N ARG A 706 10.09 29.23 -21.07
CA ARG A 706 10.29 29.49 -19.66
C ARG A 706 11.62 30.24 -19.48
N ASN A 707 11.53 31.39 -18.82
CA ASN A 707 12.64 32.37 -18.74
C ASN A 707 13.14 32.68 -20.16
N ASP A 708 14.46 32.58 -20.41
CA ASP A 708 15.09 32.90 -21.70
C ASP A 708 15.22 31.67 -22.63
N HIS A 709 14.61 30.53 -22.28
CA HIS A 709 14.71 29.29 -23.06
C HIS A 709 13.37 28.87 -23.65
N TYR A 710 13.43 28.40 -24.89
CA TYR A 710 12.32 27.71 -25.55
C TYR A 710 12.47 26.21 -25.41
N TYR A 711 11.35 25.55 -25.20
CA TYR A 711 11.27 24.11 -24.98
C TYR A 711 10.33 23.49 -26.01
N LEU A 712 10.72 22.32 -26.46
CA LEU A 712 9.91 21.45 -27.30
C LEU A 712 9.87 20.09 -26.60
N GLY A 713 8.80 19.81 -25.80
CA GLY A 713 8.49 18.50 -25.29
C GLY A 713 7.92 17.63 -26.39
N PHE A 714 8.09 16.32 -26.34
CA PHE A 714 7.57 15.42 -27.37
C PHE A 714 7.50 13.96 -26.89
N ALA A 715 6.65 13.18 -27.55
CA ALA A 715 6.72 11.71 -27.51
C ALA A 715 7.97 11.26 -28.26
N SER A 716 8.76 10.40 -27.64
CA SER A 716 10.07 9.98 -28.14
C SER A 716 10.10 8.47 -28.36
N THR A 717 10.65 8.04 -29.49
CA THR A 717 10.94 6.63 -29.81
C THR A 717 9.77 5.64 -29.56
N CYS A 718 8.98 5.36 -30.58
CA CYS A 718 7.90 4.35 -30.47
C CYS A 718 8.43 2.92 -30.68
N CYS A 719 7.95 1.90 -30.09
CA CYS A 719 7.13 1.79 -28.88
C CYS A 719 7.82 0.88 -27.89
N PRO A 720 7.79 1.18 -26.61
CA PRO A 720 7.04 2.19 -25.88
C PRO A 720 7.65 3.60 -26.02
N GLU A 721 6.80 4.64 -25.88
CA GLU A 721 7.19 6.04 -25.99
C GLU A 721 7.60 6.64 -24.64
N ALA A 722 8.65 7.49 -24.70
CA ALA A 722 9.08 8.31 -23.59
C ALA A 722 8.52 9.73 -23.71
N LEU A 723 8.65 10.51 -22.64
CA LEU A 723 8.58 11.97 -22.70
C LEU A 723 10.01 12.51 -22.85
N GLY A 724 10.33 13.00 -24.03
CA GLY A 724 11.60 13.66 -24.34
C GLY A 724 11.44 15.17 -24.47
N TYR A 725 12.56 15.89 -24.52
CA TYR A 725 12.53 17.32 -24.80
C TYR A 725 13.80 17.84 -25.46
N ALA A 726 13.64 18.95 -26.18
CA ALA A 726 14.71 19.74 -26.75
C ALA A 726 14.60 21.19 -26.25
N MET A 727 15.73 21.92 -26.29
CA MET A 727 15.80 23.33 -25.90
C MET A 727 16.44 24.15 -27.04
N SER A 728 16.07 25.43 -27.09
CA SER A 728 16.65 26.43 -27.97
C SER A 728 16.64 27.80 -27.33
N ASP A 729 17.50 28.71 -27.81
CA ASP A 729 17.49 30.13 -27.46
C ASP A 729 16.62 30.97 -28.40
N SER A 730 15.95 30.31 -29.37
CA SER A 730 15.08 30.95 -30.35
C SER A 730 13.83 30.11 -30.59
N PRO A 731 12.66 30.73 -30.88
CA PRO A 731 11.42 30.01 -31.16
C PRO A 731 11.49 29.16 -32.45
N THR A 732 12.53 29.33 -33.29
CA THR A 732 12.71 28.61 -34.55
C THR A 732 13.93 27.67 -34.55
N GLY A 733 14.53 27.45 -33.41
CA GLY A 733 15.77 26.66 -33.31
C GLY A 733 17.06 27.49 -33.44
N PRO A 734 18.25 26.86 -33.55
CA PRO A 734 18.41 25.40 -33.66
C PRO A 734 18.04 24.68 -32.34
N TRP A 735 17.35 23.57 -32.48
CA TRP A 735 16.92 22.73 -31.37
C TRP A 735 18.02 21.76 -30.98
N LYS A 736 18.17 21.55 -29.63
CA LYS A 736 19.12 20.59 -29.08
C LYS A 736 18.39 19.67 -28.11
N GLU A 737 18.38 18.38 -28.39
CA GLU A 737 17.87 17.38 -27.45
C GLU A 737 18.61 17.44 -26.13
N LYS A 738 17.90 17.33 -25.01
CA LYS A 738 18.41 17.46 -23.65
C LYS A 738 18.27 16.21 -22.79
N GLY A 739 17.41 15.29 -23.15
CA GLY A 739 17.18 14.05 -22.43
C GLY A 739 15.70 13.75 -22.23
N TYR A 740 15.45 12.93 -21.24
CA TYR A 740 14.10 12.53 -20.88
C TYR A 740 13.52 13.41 -19.80
N ILE A 741 12.24 13.72 -19.92
CA ILE A 741 11.40 14.11 -18.79
C ILE A 741 11.02 12.82 -18.03
N MET A 742 10.59 11.77 -18.80
CA MET A 742 10.29 10.43 -18.28
C MET A 742 10.81 9.40 -19.27
N ARG A 743 11.52 8.37 -18.76
CA ARG A 743 12.04 7.29 -19.62
C ARG A 743 10.94 6.40 -20.15
N PRO A 744 11.17 5.77 -21.32
CA PRO A 744 10.24 4.77 -21.82
C PRO A 744 10.24 3.55 -20.89
N THR A 745 9.09 2.92 -20.78
CA THR A 745 8.92 1.69 -19.98
C THR A 745 8.03 0.70 -20.72
N GLU A 746 8.31 -0.60 -20.58
CA GLU A 746 7.43 -1.66 -21.12
C GLU A 746 6.03 -1.66 -20.50
N ARG A 747 5.82 -0.89 -19.43
CA ARG A 747 4.54 -0.69 -18.75
C ARG A 747 3.60 0.23 -19.54
N ASP A 748 4.11 0.94 -20.53
CA ASP A 748 3.36 1.92 -21.34
C ASP A 748 3.75 1.83 -22.81
N ARG A 749 2.79 2.09 -23.71
CA ARG A 749 3.02 2.04 -25.16
C ARG A 749 3.01 3.40 -25.84
N GLY A 750 2.35 4.39 -25.29
CA GLY A 750 2.22 5.71 -25.87
C GLY A 750 2.20 6.79 -24.79
N ASN A 751 2.77 7.96 -25.11
CA ASN A 751 2.81 9.08 -24.20
C ASN A 751 2.90 10.41 -24.96
N HIS A 752 2.11 11.42 -24.56
CA HIS A 752 2.14 12.79 -25.10
C HIS A 752 2.33 13.79 -23.97
N PRO A 753 3.27 14.74 -24.05
CA PRO A 753 3.46 15.75 -23.03
C PRO A 753 2.48 16.91 -23.16
N GLY A 754 1.91 17.36 -22.04
CA GLY A 754 1.37 18.68 -21.85
C GLY A 754 2.09 19.34 -20.67
N ILE A 755 2.65 20.53 -20.81
CA ILE A 755 3.45 21.17 -19.76
C ILE A 755 2.91 22.56 -19.47
N CYS A 756 2.76 22.92 -18.19
CA CYS A 756 2.36 24.27 -17.79
C CYS A 756 2.93 24.65 -16.41
N ASP A 757 3.04 25.94 -16.18
CA ASP A 757 3.24 26.52 -14.86
C ASP A 757 1.88 26.89 -14.25
N PHE A 758 1.62 26.48 -13.01
CA PHE A 758 0.39 26.78 -12.30
C PHE A 758 0.66 27.09 -10.83
N GLN A 759 0.24 28.29 -10.37
CA GLN A 759 0.39 28.75 -8.99
C GLN A 759 1.80 28.58 -8.41
N GLY A 760 2.83 28.85 -9.23
CA GLY A 760 4.24 28.81 -8.81
C GLY A 760 4.88 27.40 -8.89
N HIS A 761 4.19 26.42 -9.37
CA HIS A 761 4.65 25.05 -9.62
C HIS A 761 4.64 24.74 -11.11
N SER A 762 5.49 23.83 -11.56
CA SER A 762 5.54 23.36 -12.94
C SER A 762 5.07 21.92 -13.02
N TYR A 763 4.21 21.62 -13.99
CA TYR A 763 3.61 20.30 -14.12
C TYR A 763 3.80 19.76 -15.53
N VAL A 764 4.02 18.45 -15.63
CA VAL A 764 3.89 17.68 -16.86
C VAL A 764 2.69 16.74 -16.75
N PHE A 765 1.90 16.71 -17.80
CA PHE A 765 0.83 15.77 -18.04
C PHE A 765 1.28 14.81 -19.14
N GLY A 766 0.82 13.58 -19.06
CA GLY A 766 1.03 12.55 -20.07
C GLY A 766 -0.05 11.49 -19.96
N GLN A 767 0.14 10.36 -20.62
CA GLN A 767 -0.88 9.31 -20.68
C GLN A 767 -0.29 7.92 -20.46
N ASN A 768 -1.15 6.98 -20.10
CA ASN A 768 -0.85 5.57 -19.95
C ASN A 768 -2.11 4.73 -20.24
N TYR A 769 -2.03 3.42 -20.01
CA TYR A 769 -3.14 2.48 -20.22
C TYR A 769 -3.68 1.91 -18.89
N ASP A 770 -3.42 2.55 -17.77
CA ASP A 770 -3.71 2.00 -16.44
C ASP A 770 -5.21 1.78 -16.21
N LEU A 771 -6.06 2.74 -16.62
CA LEU A 771 -7.51 2.58 -16.50
C LEU A 771 -8.03 1.40 -17.33
N MET A 772 -7.56 1.27 -18.56
CA MET A 772 -7.93 0.15 -19.43
C MET A 772 -7.51 -1.19 -18.84
N HIS A 773 -6.30 -1.27 -18.28
CA HIS A 773 -5.79 -2.51 -17.68
C HIS A 773 -6.55 -2.94 -16.42
N LEU A 774 -7.32 -2.04 -15.78
CA LEU A 774 -8.24 -2.41 -14.73
C LEU A 774 -9.53 -3.04 -15.25
N GLU A 775 -9.90 -2.74 -16.49
CA GLU A 775 -11.19 -3.14 -17.06
C GLU A 775 -11.07 -4.36 -17.99
N THR A 776 -9.94 -4.54 -18.64
CA THR A 776 -9.72 -5.61 -19.60
C THR A 776 -8.27 -6.07 -19.67
N PHE A 777 -8.04 -7.34 -19.91
CA PHE A 777 -6.72 -7.91 -20.22
C PHE A 777 -6.36 -7.80 -21.71
N GLN A 778 -7.32 -7.47 -22.56
CA GLN A 778 -7.07 -7.26 -23.99
C GLN A 778 -6.65 -5.82 -24.22
N HIS A 779 -5.50 -5.63 -24.86
CA HIS A 779 -5.05 -4.28 -25.21
C HIS A 779 -5.97 -3.61 -26.22
N HIS A 780 -6.34 -2.36 -25.93
CA HIS A 780 -7.06 -1.45 -26.79
C HIS A 780 -6.38 -0.07 -26.70
N GLU A 781 -6.57 0.77 -27.72
CA GLU A 781 -6.12 2.18 -27.65
C GLU A 781 -7.12 3.00 -26.82
N ARG A 782 -7.12 2.78 -25.50
CA ARG A 782 -7.93 3.47 -24.51
C ARG A 782 -7.03 3.93 -23.38
N ARG A 783 -6.60 5.17 -23.51
CA ARG A 783 -5.58 5.77 -22.66
C ARG A 783 -6.19 6.47 -21.45
N SER A 784 -5.35 6.84 -20.50
CA SER A 784 -5.72 7.60 -19.31
C SER A 784 -4.65 8.61 -18.94
N VAL A 785 -5.07 9.86 -18.69
CA VAL A 785 -4.16 10.96 -18.38
C VAL A 785 -3.66 10.90 -16.96
N SER A 786 -2.36 11.11 -16.79
CA SER A 786 -1.65 11.26 -15.53
C SER A 786 -0.86 12.56 -15.50
N ALA A 787 -0.44 13.02 -14.33
CA ALA A 787 0.32 14.24 -14.13
C ALA A 787 1.36 14.13 -13.02
N GLN A 788 2.41 14.96 -13.10
CA GLN A 788 3.41 15.09 -12.07
C GLN A 788 4.00 16.50 -12.03
N GLU A 789 4.39 16.95 -10.84
CA GLU A 789 5.22 18.14 -10.68
C GLU A 789 6.63 17.89 -11.20
N ILE A 790 7.17 18.83 -11.99
CA ILE A 790 8.53 18.79 -12.52
C ILE A 790 9.39 19.91 -11.92
N THR A 791 10.69 19.66 -11.87
CA THR A 791 11.68 20.62 -11.36
C THR A 791 12.69 20.93 -12.46
N TYR A 792 13.04 22.21 -12.61
CA TYR A 792 14.09 22.68 -13.52
C TYR A 792 15.40 22.86 -12.76
N ASN A 793 16.50 22.49 -13.39
CA ASN A 793 17.85 22.80 -12.92
C ASN A 793 18.20 24.28 -13.17
N ALA A 794 19.30 24.75 -12.60
CA ALA A 794 19.74 26.13 -12.76
C ALA A 794 20.08 26.53 -14.21
N ASP A 795 20.41 25.56 -15.07
CA ASP A 795 20.67 25.74 -16.50
C ASP A 795 19.41 25.60 -17.37
N GLY A 796 18.25 25.50 -16.75
CA GLY A 796 16.96 25.34 -17.44
C GLY A 796 16.62 23.90 -17.83
N THR A 797 17.52 22.92 -17.66
CA THR A 797 17.20 21.52 -17.96
C THR A 797 16.17 20.98 -16.98
N ILE A 798 15.33 20.03 -17.46
CA ILE A 798 14.29 19.39 -16.64
C ILE A 798 14.90 18.19 -15.91
N GLN A 799 14.61 18.04 -14.62
CA GLN A 799 14.98 16.84 -13.88
C GLN A 799 14.08 15.69 -14.30
N GLU A 800 14.71 14.53 -14.58
CA GLU A 800 13.98 13.31 -14.94
C GLU A 800 13.09 12.85 -13.79
N ILE A 801 11.85 12.48 -14.11
CA ILE A 801 10.88 11.94 -13.16
C ILE A 801 10.69 10.43 -13.38
N PRO A 802 10.36 9.65 -12.32
CA PRO A 802 10.01 8.25 -12.47
C PRO A 802 8.67 8.06 -13.19
N TYR A 803 8.34 6.82 -13.55
CA TYR A 803 7.07 6.48 -14.19
C TYR A 803 5.86 6.88 -13.31
N TRP A 804 4.72 7.17 -13.93
CA TRP A 804 3.51 7.69 -13.27
C TRP A 804 3.13 6.96 -11.99
N LEU A 805 3.10 5.62 -12.00
CA LEU A 805 2.73 4.80 -10.85
C LEU A 805 3.80 4.73 -9.75
N ASP A 806 5.04 5.14 -10.04
CA ASP A 806 6.13 5.18 -9.07
C ASP A 806 6.24 6.54 -8.37
N GLN A 807 5.38 7.48 -8.74
CA GLN A 807 5.32 8.83 -8.19
C GLN A 807 4.71 8.87 -6.79
N LYS A 808 5.01 9.92 -6.06
CA LYS A 808 4.25 10.28 -4.86
C LYS A 808 2.93 10.94 -5.28
N PRO A 809 1.88 10.81 -4.46
CA PRO A 809 0.63 11.54 -4.70
C PRO A 809 0.86 13.03 -4.88
N MET A 810 0.18 13.65 -5.86
CA MET A 810 0.25 15.08 -6.12
C MET A 810 -0.06 15.91 -4.86
N LYS A 811 0.69 16.96 -4.62
CA LYS A 811 0.43 17.89 -3.52
C LYS A 811 -0.79 18.76 -3.86
N GLN A 812 -1.74 18.83 -2.92
CA GLN A 812 -2.88 19.73 -3.03
C GLN A 812 -2.45 21.17 -2.74
N LEU A 813 -2.86 22.10 -3.60
CA LEU A 813 -2.51 23.52 -3.49
C LEU A 813 -3.43 24.28 -2.54
N HIS A 814 -4.72 23.95 -2.54
CA HIS A 814 -5.75 24.60 -1.71
C HIS A 814 -6.71 23.56 -1.15
N TRP A 815 -7.30 23.87 0.02
CA TRP A 815 -8.35 23.02 0.57
C TRP A 815 -9.69 23.29 -0.12
N LEU A 816 -10.45 22.21 -0.37
CA LEU A 816 -11.78 22.31 -0.96
C LEU A 816 -12.78 22.83 0.09
N ASN A 817 -13.54 23.89 -0.28
CA ASN A 817 -14.59 24.44 0.56
C ASN A 817 -15.92 23.69 0.37
N PRO A 818 -16.36 22.85 1.34
CA PRO A 818 -17.59 22.08 1.21
C PRO A 818 -18.88 22.88 1.47
N TYR A 819 -18.76 24.13 1.90
CA TYR A 819 -19.89 25.02 2.22
C TYR A 819 -20.41 25.78 0.99
N GLN A 820 -19.78 25.62 -0.15
CA GLN A 820 -20.28 26.03 -1.46
C GLN A 820 -20.88 24.82 -2.18
N ARG A 821 -21.66 25.04 -3.23
CA ARG A 821 -22.10 23.98 -4.13
C ARG A 821 -20.86 23.33 -4.77
N VAL A 822 -20.77 22.01 -4.66
CA VAL A 822 -19.77 21.19 -5.34
C VAL A 822 -20.50 20.27 -6.30
N GLU A 823 -20.12 20.29 -7.56
CA GLU A 823 -20.70 19.42 -8.58
C GLU A 823 -20.34 17.95 -8.29
N ALA A 824 -21.24 17.03 -8.58
CA ALA A 824 -21.01 15.61 -8.27
C ALA A 824 -19.84 15.01 -9.08
N GLU A 825 -19.60 15.55 -10.26
CA GLU A 825 -18.47 15.21 -11.13
C GLU A 825 -17.15 15.89 -10.70
N THR A 826 -17.13 16.65 -9.59
CA THR A 826 -15.89 17.10 -8.95
C THR A 826 -15.39 15.99 -8.04
N MET A 827 -14.21 15.42 -8.37
CA MET A 827 -13.66 14.31 -7.60
C MET A 827 -12.14 14.21 -7.74
N ASN A 828 -11.54 13.55 -6.77
CA ASN A 828 -10.17 13.06 -6.85
C ASN A 828 -10.14 11.61 -7.36
N TRP A 829 -11.15 10.81 -7.01
CA TRP A 829 -11.28 9.40 -7.39
C TRP A 829 -12.75 9.00 -7.48
N GLY A 830 -13.11 8.28 -8.53
CA GLY A 830 -14.47 7.83 -8.80
C GLY A 830 -14.52 6.63 -9.75
N PHE A 831 -13.68 5.60 -9.48
CA PHE A 831 -13.66 4.39 -10.31
C PHE A 831 -15.00 3.65 -10.29
N GLY A 832 -15.46 3.20 -11.45
CA GLY A 832 -16.77 2.55 -11.64
C GLY A 832 -17.90 3.51 -12.02
N LEU A 833 -17.79 4.78 -11.65
CA LEU A 833 -18.79 5.79 -11.95
C LEU A 833 -18.68 6.30 -13.40
N LYS A 834 -19.79 6.72 -13.97
CA LYS A 834 -19.87 7.36 -15.29
C LYS A 834 -20.44 8.77 -15.17
N SER A 835 -20.17 9.59 -16.16
CA SER A 835 -20.63 10.99 -16.24
C SER A 835 -21.26 11.30 -17.58
N ALA A 836 -22.23 12.23 -17.60
CA ALA A 836 -22.82 12.73 -18.83
C ALA A 836 -23.32 14.19 -18.67
N LYS A 837 -23.48 14.89 -19.79
CA LYS A 837 -24.11 16.21 -19.82
C LYS A 837 -25.63 16.09 -19.73
N MET A 838 -26.30 16.95 -18.97
CA MET A 838 -27.75 16.99 -18.89
C MET A 838 -28.39 17.35 -20.24
N GLY A 839 -29.40 16.53 -20.64
CA GLY A 839 -30.14 16.74 -21.88
C GLY A 839 -29.37 16.45 -23.15
N ILE A 840 -28.27 15.71 -23.04
CA ILE A 840 -27.41 15.31 -24.16
C ILE A 840 -27.14 13.82 -24.07
N GLU A 841 -27.48 13.07 -25.13
CA GLU A 841 -27.09 11.68 -25.27
C GLU A 841 -25.84 11.61 -26.16
N ASN A 842 -24.78 10.96 -25.63
CA ASN A 842 -23.59 10.66 -26.41
C ASN A 842 -23.70 9.21 -26.91
N THR A 843 -23.93 9.05 -28.20
CA THR A 843 -24.13 7.72 -28.85
C THR A 843 -22.85 7.21 -29.52
N GLY A 844 -21.73 7.95 -29.45
CA GLY A 844 -20.52 7.64 -30.23
C GLY A 844 -20.65 7.88 -31.74
N VAL A 845 -21.83 8.26 -32.24
CA VAL A 845 -22.08 8.54 -33.66
C VAL A 845 -21.99 10.05 -33.89
N VAL A 846 -20.99 10.51 -34.65
CA VAL A 846 -20.70 11.94 -34.86
C VAL A 846 -21.92 12.76 -35.31
N LYS A 847 -22.77 12.20 -36.16
CA LYS A 847 -23.99 12.88 -36.60
C LYS A 847 -25.01 13.12 -35.49
N ASP A 848 -24.99 12.29 -34.45
CA ASP A 848 -25.90 12.36 -33.31
C ASP A 848 -25.28 13.14 -32.13
N MET A 849 -23.97 13.41 -32.18
CA MET A 849 -23.31 14.22 -31.16
C MET A 849 -23.82 15.65 -31.17
N PRO A 850 -23.96 16.28 -30.00
CA PRO A 850 -24.36 17.68 -29.94
C PRO A 850 -23.28 18.57 -30.52
N GLU A 851 -23.69 19.67 -31.13
CA GLU A 851 -22.78 20.79 -31.38
C GLU A 851 -22.23 21.34 -30.05
N SER A 852 -21.07 22.00 -30.13
CA SER A 852 -20.49 22.69 -28.98
C SER A 852 -21.51 23.68 -28.37
N THR A 853 -21.91 23.43 -27.13
CA THR A 853 -23.02 24.16 -26.50
C THR A 853 -22.59 25.10 -25.38
N GLY A 854 -21.30 25.20 -25.11
CA GLY A 854 -20.78 25.89 -23.94
C GLY A 854 -20.93 25.12 -22.63
N LYS A 855 -20.80 25.82 -21.51
CA LYS A 855 -20.91 25.17 -20.19
C LYS A 855 -22.30 24.59 -19.98
N LYS A 856 -22.39 23.31 -19.75
CA LYS A 856 -23.61 22.59 -19.40
C LYS A 856 -23.43 21.90 -18.07
N ASN A 857 -24.53 21.70 -17.34
CA ASN A 857 -24.51 20.91 -16.13
C ASN A 857 -24.26 19.44 -16.46
N MET A 858 -23.47 18.80 -15.62
CA MET A 858 -23.15 17.36 -15.71
C MET A 858 -23.94 16.58 -14.66
N TYR A 859 -23.89 15.28 -14.72
CA TYR A 859 -24.34 14.38 -13.65
C TYR A 859 -23.50 13.10 -13.66
N ILE A 860 -23.39 12.49 -12.48
CA ILE A 860 -22.82 11.16 -12.29
C ILE A 860 -23.94 10.13 -12.34
N PHE A 861 -23.70 9.01 -13.02
CA PHE A 861 -24.63 7.89 -13.12
C PHE A 861 -23.88 6.55 -13.09
N ASP A 862 -24.58 5.44 -13.26
CA ASP A 862 -24.05 4.06 -13.13
C ASP A 862 -23.51 3.82 -11.71
N VAL A 863 -24.28 4.29 -10.72
CA VAL A 863 -23.90 4.21 -9.31
C VAL A 863 -24.28 2.85 -8.75
N ASN A 864 -23.30 2.07 -8.29
CA ASN A 864 -23.46 0.71 -7.77
C ASN A 864 -23.00 0.58 -6.30
N ASP A 865 -23.37 -0.54 -5.67
CA ASP A 865 -22.98 -0.83 -4.29
C ASP A 865 -21.45 -0.97 -4.18
N GLY A 866 -20.87 -0.30 -3.16
CA GLY A 866 -19.45 -0.29 -2.90
C GLY A 866 -18.64 0.77 -3.66
N GLU A 867 -19.27 1.47 -4.61
CA GLU A 867 -18.64 2.61 -5.28
C GLU A 867 -18.67 3.87 -4.42
N TYR A 868 -17.79 4.81 -4.75
CA TYR A 868 -17.69 6.07 -4.00
C TYR A 868 -17.08 7.18 -4.82
N ILE A 869 -17.39 8.41 -4.43
CA ILE A 869 -16.67 9.62 -4.82
C ILE A 869 -15.71 9.98 -3.68
N ARG A 870 -14.43 10.12 -3.98
CA ARG A 870 -13.45 10.66 -3.05
C ARG A 870 -13.08 12.08 -3.42
N LEU A 871 -13.02 12.96 -2.42
CA LEU A 871 -12.44 14.29 -2.53
C LEU A 871 -11.31 14.43 -1.51
N ARG A 872 -10.20 14.99 -1.93
CA ARG A 872 -9.07 15.22 -1.03
C ARG A 872 -9.14 16.60 -0.39
N GLY A 873 -8.65 16.66 0.86
CA GLY A 873 -8.43 17.91 1.59
C GLY A 873 -9.65 18.81 1.66
N VAL A 874 -10.79 18.29 2.10
CA VAL A 874 -12.02 19.04 2.33
C VAL A 874 -11.95 19.74 3.68
N ASP A 875 -12.05 21.08 3.69
CA ASP A 875 -11.94 21.90 4.91
C ASP A 875 -13.31 22.11 5.58
N PHE A 876 -13.59 21.34 6.60
CA PHE A 876 -14.78 21.49 7.44
C PHE A 876 -14.65 22.60 8.50
N GLY A 877 -13.49 23.21 8.66
CA GLY A 877 -13.23 24.30 9.61
C GLY A 877 -13.70 23.97 11.03
N LYS A 878 -14.62 24.76 11.57
CA LYS A 878 -15.18 24.56 12.93
C LYS A 878 -16.24 23.46 13.01
N GLY A 879 -16.62 22.85 11.90
CA GLY A 879 -17.49 21.69 11.84
C GLY A 879 -18.79 21.88 11.07
N ALA A 880 -19.12 20.87 10.26
CA ALA A 880 -20.36 20.77 9.49
C ALA A 880 -21.47 20.12 10.32
N LYS A 881 -22.72 20.55 10.08
CA LYS A 881 -23.92 20.08 10.79
C LYS A 881 -24.91 19.36 9.90
N ALA A 882 -24.89 19.64 8.61
CA ALA A 882 -25.79 19.05 7.62
C ALA A 882 -25.07 18.85 6.29
N PHE A 883 -25.55 17.89 5.53
CA PHE A 883 -25.16 17.59 4.15
C PHE A 883 -26.40 17.54 3.28
N THR A 884 -26.32 18.00 2.06
CA THR A 884 -27.37 17.88 1.06
C THR A 884 -26.75 17.41 -0.24
N ILE A 885 -27.34 16.40 -0.87
CA ILE A 885 -27.05 15.95 -2.21
C ILE A 885 -28.29 16.06 -3.09
N THR A 886 -28.14 16.57 -4.29
CA THR A 886 -29.20 16.65 -5.28
C THR A 886 -29.11 15.49 -6.26
N ALA A 887 -30.18 14.73 -6.38
CA ALA A 887 -30.21 13.51 -7.19
C ALA A 887 -31.55 13.27 -7.84
N ALA A 888 -31.55 12.54 -8.93
CA ALA A 888 -32.75 11.97 -9.57
C ALA A 888 -32.62 10.43 -9.59
N ALA A 889 -33.70 9.71 -9.32
CA ALA A 889 -33.65 8.26 -9.24
C ALA A 889 -34.99 7.60 -9.63
N THR A 890 -34.91 6.45 -10.30
CA THR A 890 -36.05 5.51 -10.45
C THR A 890 -36.18 4.59 -9.25
N GLY A 891 -35.09 4.34 -8.54
CA GLY A 891 -35.02 3.49 -7.36
C GLY A 891 -34.51 4.21 -6.11
N THR A 892 -33.61 3.57 -5.36
CA THR A 892 -33.07 4.06 -4.09
C THR A 892 -31.57 3.87 -3.99
N ALA A 893 -30.89 4.70 -3.19
CA ALA A 893 -29.51 4.47 -2.78
C ALA A 893 -29.27 5.00 -1.36
N THR A 894 -28.39 4.39 -0.60
CA THR A 894 -27.88 4.91 0.66
C THR A 894 -26.56 5.60 0.40
N VAL A 895 -26.44 6.86 0.81
CA VAL A 895 -25.22 7.67 0.72
C VAL A 895 -24.61 7.77 2.11
N THR A 896 -23.49 7.13 2.33
CA THR A 896 -22.75 7.16 3.60
C THR A 896 -21.53 8.05 3.46
N LEU A 897 -21.42 9.09 4.32
CA LEU A 897 -20.30 10.03 4.35
C LEU A 897 -19.26 9.57 5.34
N ARG A 898 -18.01 9.42 4.89
CA ARG A 898 -16.88 8.96 5.71
C ARG A 898 -15.67 9.88 5.58
N LEU A 899 -14.80 9.87 6.57
CA LEU A 899 -13.56 10.66 6.58
C LEU A 899 -12.35 9.75 6.42
N ASP A 900 -11.37 10.21 5.64
CA ASP A 900 -10.01 9.72 5.50
C ASP A 900 -9.84 8.33 4.88
N SER A 901 -10.88 7.51 4.89
CA SER A 901 -10.90 6.22 4.18
C SER A 901 -12.33 5.75 3.90
N GLN A 902 -12.48 4.81 2.97
CA GLN A 902 -13.75 4.15 2.66
C GLN A 902 -14.35 3.42 3.88
N ASP A 903 -13.52 2.95 4.80
CA ASP A 903 -13.91 2.34 6.07
C ASP A 903 -13.79 3.31 7.26
N GLY A 904 -13.49 4.57 7.00
CA GLY A 904 -13.29 5.60 8.00
C GLY A 904 -14.54 5.98 8.80
N PRO A 905 -14.40 6.90 9.76
CA PRO A 905 -15.49 7.31 10.62
C PRO A 905 -16.68 7.84 9.82
N VAL A 906 -17.89 7.31 10.11
CA VAL A 906 -19.13 7.79 9.51
C VAL A 906 -19.54 9.10 10.16
N ILE A 907 -19.68 10.16 9.34
CA ILE A 907 -20.12 11.50 9.79
C ILE A 907 -21.59 11.78 9.47
N GLY A 908 -22.22 11.02 8.56
CA GLY A 908 -23.62 11.18 8.20
C GLY A 908 -24.09 10.14 7.19
N THR A 909 -25.41 9.97 7.09
CA THR A 909 -26.03 9.08 6.11
C THR A 909 -27.30 9.72 5.55
N ALA A 910 -27.39 9.81 4.22
CA ALA A 910 -28.58 10.23 3.48
C ALA A 910 -29.17 9.03 2.72
N VAL A 911 -30.47 9.06 2.48
CA VAL A 911 -31.15 8.06 1.66
C VAL A 911 -31.79 8.75 0.47
N ILE A 912 -31.30 8.46 -0.72
CA ILE A 912 -31.90 8.85 -1.99
C ILE A 912 -33.12 7.92 -2.18
N LYS A 913 -34.28 8.52 -2.41
CA LYS A 913 -35.52 7.80 -2.71
C LYS A 913 -35.92 8.09 -4.14
N SER A 914 -36.70 7.18 -4.75
CA SER A 914 -37.22 7.40 -6.08
C SER A 914 -37.87 8.78 -6.23
N THR A 915 -37.47 9.49 -7.27
CA THR A 915 -38.08 10.76 -7.68
C THR A 915 -39.11 10.59 -8.76
N GLY A 916 -39.32 9.33 -9.23
CA GLY A 916 -40.25 8.92 -10.27
C GLY A 916 -39.67 9.02 -11.69
N SER A 917 -38.52 9.65 -11.88
CA SER A 917 -37.80 9.76 -13.16
C SER A 917 -36.35 10.21 -12.92
N VAL A 918 -35.47 9.79 -13.79
CA VAL A 918 -34.03 10.21 -13.80
C VAL A 918 -33.84 11.67 -14.27
N GLU A 919 -34.89 12.33 -14.74
CA GLU A 919 -34.86 13.75 -15.11
C GLU A 919 -35.39 14.66 -13.99
N LYS A 920 -35.85 14.09 -12.88
CA LYS A 920 -36.52 14.85 -11.81
C LYS A 920 -35.63 14.92 -10.57
N TYR A 921 -34.76 15.90 -10.53
CA TYR A 921 -33.82 16.11 -9.44
C TYR A 921 -34.47 16.67 -8.18
N LYS A 922 -34.11 16.14 -7.01
CA LYS A 922 -34.54 16.60 -5.68
C LYS A 922 -33.40 16.58 -4.68
N PRO A 923 -33.41 17.46 -3.68
CA PRO A 923 -32.42 17.41 -2.60
C PRO A 923 -32.76 16.31 -1.59
N PHE A 924 -31.69 15.59 -1.14
CA PHE A 924 -31.74 14.62 -0.04
C PHE A 924 -30.71 15.07 0.99
N SER A 925 -31.06 15.00 2.28
CA SER A 925 -30.20 15.57 3.32
C SER A 925 -29.87 14.55 4.41
N ALA A 926 -28.69 14.75 5.03
CA ALA A 926 -28.23 14.04 6.20
C ALA A 926 -27.86 15.02 7.31
N ARG A 927 -28.03 14.61 8.56
CA ARG A 927 -27.40 15.26 9.71
C ARG A 927 -25.95 14.82 9.78
N VAL A 928 -25.04 15.78 9.98
CA VAL A 928 -23.59 15.54 10.06
C VAL A 928 -23.10 15.78 11.49
N LYS A 929 -22.15 14.94 11.93
CA LYS A 929 -21.47 15.01 13.21
C LYS A 929 -19.99 14.71 13.04
N ASN A 930 -19.14 15.25 13.90
CA ASN A 930 -17.71 14.96 13.97
C ASN A 930 -16.91 15.25 12.69
N ALA A 931 -17.37 16.20 11.85
CA ALA A 931 -16.65 16.67 10.68
C ALA A 931 -16.06 18.04 10.97
N THR A 932 -14.82 18.12 11.44
CA THR A 932 -14.08 19.35 11.79
C THR A 932 -12.66 19.27 11.25
N GLY A 933 -12.08 20.42 10.85
CA GLY A 933 -10.73 20.46 10.28
C GLY A 933 -10.69 20.00 8.82
N VAL A 934 -9.52 19.60 8.36
CA VAL A 934 -9.29 19.15 6.97
C VAL A 934 -9.21 17.64 6.92
N HIS A 935 -10.02 17.04 6.06
CA HIS A 935 -10.09 15.59 5.86
C HIS A 935 -10.31 15.24 4.39
N ASP A 936 -9.96 14.03 3.99
CA ASP A 936 -10.47 13.44 2.77
C ASP A 936 -11.92 13.01 2.98
N LEU A 937 -12.81 13.36 2.05
CA LEU A 937 -14.22 12.99 2.10
C LEU A 937 -14.51 11.83 1.16
N TYR A 938 -15.13 10.79 1.69
CA TYR A 938 -15.65 9.67 0.92
C TYR A 938 -17.19 9.69 0.94
N ILE A 939 -17.79 9.79 -0.24
CA ILE A 939 -19.23 9.71 -0.46
C ILE A 939 -19.49 8.30 -0.99
N CYS A 940 -19.81 7.35 -0.11
CA CYS A 940 -19.96 5.94 -0.41
C CYS A 940 -21.42 5.59 -0.73
N PHE A 941 -21.62 4.69 -1.69
CA PHE A 941 -22.94 4.23 -2.15
C PHE A 941 -23.18 2.78 -1.78
N ASP A 942 -24.36 2.53 -1.20
CA ASP A 942 -24.81 1.20 -0.76
C ASP A 942 -26.32 1.03 -1.02
N LYS A 943 -26.79 -0.22 -1.12
CA LYS A 943 -28.19 -0.57 -1.30
C LYS A 943 -28.82 0.15 -2.48
N THR A 944 -28.06 0.27 -3.56
CA THR A 944 -28.49 0.92 -4.79
C THR A 944 -29.47 0.03 -5.55
N GLN A 945 -30.59 0.59 -5.97
CA GLN A 945 -31.63 -0.06 -6.77
C GLN A 945 -32.14 0.88 -7.84
N GLY A 946 -32.23 0.42 -9.06
CA GLY A 946 -32.64 1.23 -10.22
C GLY A 946 -31.60 2.30 -10.54
N ASP A 947 -31.93 3.17 -11.47
CA ASP A 947 -31.00 4.22 -11.92
C ASP A 947 -30.97 5.36 -10.93
N VAL A 948 -29.76 5.83 -10.61
CA VAL A 948 -29.48 6.98 -9.74
C VAL A 948 -28.55 7.93 -10.49
N ARG A 949 -28.94 9.22 -10.54
CA ARG A 949 -28.15 10.30 -11.13
C ARG A 949 -27.88 11.35 -10.07
N LEU A 950 -26.60 11.76 -9.91
CA LEU A 950 -26.15 12.74 -8.93
C LEU A 950 -25.76 14.04 -9.65
N ASP A 951 -26.23 15.18 -9.12
CA ASP A 951 -26.02 16.51 -9.70
C ASP A 951 -24.97 17.30 -8.91
N TRP A 952 -25.23 17.61 -7.66
CA TRP A 952 -24.32 18.38 -6.79
C TRP A 952 -24.55 18.07 -5.32
N TRP A 953 -23.59 18.46 -4.49
CA TRP A 953 -23.72 18.34 -3.05
C TRP A 953 -23.17 19.59 -2.32
N GLN A 954 -23.53 19.76 -1.02
CA GLN A 954 -23.11 20.86 -0.18
C GLN A 954 -23.23 20.50 1.30
N PHE A 955 -22.30 20.98 2.12
CA PHE A 955 -22.40 20.96 3.58
C PHE A 955 -22.92 22.30 4.13
N LYS A 956 -23.45 22.26 5.39
CA LYS A 956 -23.89 23.45 6.14
C LYS A 956 -23.42 23.37 7.58
#